data_c10f72fbeb468e77f4993462c10087e4
#
_entry.id   c10f72fbeb468e77f4993462c10087e4
#
_cell.length_a   1.000
_cell.length_b   1.000
_cell.length_c   1.000
_cell.angle_alpha   90.00
_cell.angle_beta   90.00
_cell.angle_gamma   90.00
#
_symmetry.space_group_name_H-M   'P 1'
#
loop_
_entity.id
_entity.type
_entity.pdbx_description
1 polymer ?
#
loop_
_entity_poly.entity_id
_entity_poly.type
_entity_poly.pdbx_seq_one_letter_code
_entity_poly.pdbx_strand_id
1 'polypeptide(L)'
;MLESYRQHVAERAALGIPPLPLDAKQTSELCELLKNPPKGEEDTLLHLLRDRVSPGVDPAAYVKAGFLTAIAKKQVKSPIISPIQAVQLLGTMVGGYNVQSLIELLQFPTVSVSDSSETPLVMGGEGKEPIAAYAAAALSKTLLVYDAFHDILELSKTNPYAKRVIDSWAEAEWFTSRPQLPEYINVTVFKVPGETNTDDLSPATHATTRPDIPLHALAMLESRQPGSLETIAELKKKGHPVAYVGDVVGTGSSRKSAINSVLWHTGEDIPYVPNKRAGGYILGGAIAPIFFNTAEDAGALPIQCDVTKLETGMVITIHPYKGRITNEAGELISTFTLKPDTILDEVRAGGRIPLLIGRTLTDKTRQALDLPPSTVFIRPQQPTDTGKGYTLAQKMVGKACGLPGVRPGTSCEPIMTTVGSQDTTGPMTRDELKELACLGFSADLVMQSFCHTAAYPKPVDIKTHHELPDFFSSRGGVALRPGDGIIHSWLNRMLLPDTVGTGGDSHTRFPLGISFPAGSGLVAFAGALGVMPLDMPESVLVRFKGELQPGITLRDIVNAIPYVAIQQGLLTVEKENKKNIFSGRIMEIEGLPDLKVEQAFELTDATAERSCAGSTIKLSVETVAEYLRSNVALLKNLIARGYQDSRTLLRRIAQMEAWLANPVLLEGDADAEYAAIIEIDLNEIKEPIVAAPNDPDNVKLLSEVANDPVQEVFLGSCMTNIGHYRATAKVLEGAGEVKTRLWIAPPTRMDEHQLKEEGVYSVFGAAGARTEMPGCSLCMGNQARVADGTTVFSTSTRNFNNRMGKGARVYLGSAELAAVCALLGRIPTVQEYLDIVANKIHPFAENLYRYLNFDQIAGFEDEGRVISKEEQALLI
;
A
#
# COMPACT_ATOMS: atom_id res chain seq x y z
N MET A 1 0.81 0.40 -37.59
CA MET A 1 1.42 0.28 -36.23
C MET A 1 2.79 0.96 -36.18
N LEU A 2 3.79 0.59 -36.99
CA LEU A 2 5.17 1.10 -36.84
C LEU A 2 5.30 2.62 -36.97
N GLU A 3 4.60 3.25 -37.90
CA GLU A 3 4.65 4.71 -38.10
C GLU A 3 4.09 5.47 -36.87
N SER A 4 2.90 5.06 -36.37
CA SER A 4 2.29 5.67 -35.17
C SER A 4 3.13 5.40 -33.92
N TYR A 5 3.78 4.24 -33.82
CA TYR A 5 4.69 3.96 -32.72
C TYR A 5 5.95 4.83 -32.78
N ARG A 6 6.54 5.05 -33.97
CA ARG A 6 7.69 5.94 -34.14
C ARG A 6 7.37 7.38 -33.78
N GLN A 7 6.18 7.85 -34.16
CA GLN A 7 5.71 9.18 -33.73
C GLN A 7 5.64 9.26 -32.21
N HIS A 8 5.05 8.25 -31.56
CA HIS A 8 4.98 8.17 -30.10
C HIS A 8 6.37 8.14 -29.44
N VAL A 9 7.33 7.39 -30.02
CA VAL A 9 8.73 7.40 -29.58
C VAL A 9 9.32 8.80 -29.62
N ALA A 10 9.09 9.54 -30.71
CA ALA A 10 9.61 10.90 -30.87
C ALA A 10 8.99 11.89 -29.87
N GLU A 11 7.68 11.79 -29.63
CA GLU A 11 6.98 12.61 -28.64
C GLU A 11 7.52 12.38 -27.22
N ARG A 12 7.76 11.13 -26.85
CA ARG A 12 8.31 10.77 -25.54
C ARG A 12 9.80 11.14 -25.42
N ALA A 13 10.56 10.99 -26.48
CA ALA A 13 11.97 11.37 -26.52
C ALA A 13 12.17 12.88 -26.32
N ALA A 14 11.22 13.70 -26.78
CA ALA A 14 11.24 15.16 -26.54
C ALA A 14 11.14 15.51 -25.03
N LEU A 15 10.59 14.60 -24.22
CA LEU A 15 10.55 14.70 -22.75
C LEU A 15 11.73 13.98 -22.07
N GLY A 16 12.63 13.35 -22.84
CA GLY A 16 13.75 12.58 -22.33
C GLY A 16 13.35 11.24 -21.71
N ILE A 17 12.20 10.67 -22.06
CA ILE A 17 11.66 9.43 -21.51
C ILE A 17 11.32 8.40 -22.59
N PRO A 18 11.34 7.08 -22.28
CA PRO A 18 11.03 6.03 -23.25
C PRO A 18 9.53 6.02 -23.62
N PRO A 19 9.19 5.39 -24.78
CA PRO A 19 7.81 5.18 -25.18
C PRO A 19 7.08 4.31 -24.15
N LEU A 20 5.74 4.37 -24.13
CA LEU A 20 4.93 3.44 -23.34
C LEU A 20 5.09 2.00 -23.85
N PRO A 21 4.89 0.97 -23.02
CA PRO A 21 4.76 -0.40 -23.45
C PRO A 21 3.66 -0.56 -24.50
N LEU A 22 3.79 -1.55 -25.37
CA LEU A 22 2.77 -1.86 -26.37
C LEU A 22 1.49 -2.36 -25.70
N ASP A 23 0.35 -1.87 -26.18
CA ASP A 23 -0.97 -2.38 -25.81
C ASP A 23 -1.34 -3.68 -26.57
N ALA A 24 -2.49 -4.28 -26.25
CA ALA A 24 -2.96 -5.52 -26.86
C ALA A 24 -3.19 -5.37 -28.38
N LYS A 25 -3.71 -4.22 -28.82
CA LYS A 25 -3.94 -3.96 -30.26
C LYS A 25 -2.62 -3.83 -31.02
N GLN A 26 -1.71 -3.02 -30.50
CA GLN A 26 -0.37 -2.85 -31.10
C GLN A 26 0.39 -4.18 -31.13
N THR A 27 0.29 -4.99 -30.06
CA THR A 27 0.92 -6.31 -30.00
C THR A 27 0.31 -7.28 -31.00
N SER A 28 -1.01 -7.24 -31.20
CA SER A 28 -1.67 -8.04 -32.25
C SER A 28 -1.19 -7.66 -33.66
N GLU A 29 -1.13 -6.35 -33.95
CA GLU A 29 -0.61 -5.84 -35.22
C GLU A 29 0.88 -6.19 -35.41
N LEU A 30 1.67 -6.16 -34.33
CA LEU A 30 3.07 -6.61 -34.33
C LEU A 30 3.19 -8.10 -34.67
N CYS A 31 2.34 -8.96 -34.10
CA CYS A 31 2.32 -10.40 -34.42
C CYS A 31 2.02 -10.67 -35.91
N GLU A 32 1.13 -9.90 -36.52
CA GLU A 32 0.90 -10.00 -37.96
C GLU A 32 2.12 -9.60 -38.80
N LEU A 33 2.83 -8.52 -38.38
CA LEU A 33 4.07 -8.12 -39.05
C LEU A 33 5.18 -9.16 -38.91
N LEU A 34 5.24 -9.85 -37.76
CA LEU A 34 6.23 -10.92 -37.53
C LEU A 34 6.01 -12.19 -38.36
N LYS A 35 4.83 -12.40 -38.93
CA LYS A 35 4.56 -13.46 -39.90
C LYS A 35 5.15 -13.14 -41.28
N ASN A 36 5.13 -11.85 -41.65
CA ASN A 36 5.67 -11.35 -42.92
C ASN A 36 6.38 -10.00 -42.66
N PRO A 37 7.61 -10.02 -42.12
CA PRO A 37 8.29 -8.80 -41.74
C PRO A 37 8.66 -7.95 -42.96
N PRO A 38 8.45 -6.65 -42.91
CA PRO A 38 8.97 -5.71 -43.89
C PRO A 38 10.51 -5.77 -43.89
N LYS A 39 11.09 -5.71 -45.07
CA LYS A 39 12.55 -5.79 -45.22
C LYS A 39 13.26 -4.67 -44.46
N GLY A 40 14.21 -5.05 -43.59
CA GLY A 40 14.99 -4.13 -42.77
C GLY A 40 14.34 -3.73 -41.42
N GLU A 41 13.18 -4.30 -41.10
CA GLU A 41 12.50 -4.09 -39.83
C GLU A 41 12.62 -5.28 -38.86
N GLU A 42 13.28 -6.33 -39.26
CA GLU A 42 13.34 -7.62 -38.56
C GLU A 42 13.80 -7.47 -37.11
N ASP A 43 14.91 -6.77 -36.87
CA ASP A 43 15.47 -6.54 -35.54
C ASP A 43 14.57 -5.62 -34.70
N THR A 44 13.94 -4.61 -35.31
CA THR A 44 13.01 -3.72 -34.68
C THR A 44 11.78 -4.47 -34.15
N LEU A 45 11.19 -5.33 -35.00
CA LEU A 45 10.00 -6.10 -34.63
C LEU A 45 10.30 -7.09 -33.51
N LEU A 46 11.47 -7.75 -33.57
CA LEU A 46 11.89 -8.67 -32.54
C LEU A 46 12.14 -7.95 -31.19
N HIS A 47 12.80 -6.78 -31.22
CA HIS A 47 12.99 -5.92 -30.06
C HIS A 47 11.63 -5.50 -29.45
N LEU A 48 10.68 -5.07 -30.28
CA LEU A 48 9.35 -4.67 -29.80
C LEU A 48 8.65 -5.81 -29.08
N LEU A 49 8.64 -7.03 -29.63
CA LEU A 49 8.00 -8.18 -29.02
C LEU A 49 8.69 -8.60 -27.72
N ARG A 50 10.03 -8.58 -27.70
CA ARG A 50 10.82 -9.02 -26.55
C ARG A 50 10.81 -8.03 -25.41
N ASP A 51 11.08 -6.74 -25.70
CA ASP A 51 11.44 -5.76 -24.68
C ASP A 51 10.35 -4.68 -24.44
N ARG A 52 9.33 -4.60 -25.33
CA ARG A 52 8.31 -3.55 -25.24
C ARG A 52 6.89 -4.07 -24.93
N VAL A 53 6.74 -5.39 -24.74
CA VAL A 53 5.51 -6.01 -24.23
C VAL A 53 5.77 -6.44 -22.79
N SER A 54 4.91 -6.01 -21.86
CA SER A 54 5.01 -6.38 -20.44
C SER A 54 4.99 -7.90 -20.27
N PRO A 55 5.82 -8.48 -19.37
CA PRO A 55 5.94 -9.93 -19.22
C PRO A 55 4.90 -10.56 -18.28
N GLY A 56 4.02 -9.77 -17.68
CA GLY A 56 3.01 -10.21 -16.71
C GLY A 56 1.69 -10.65 -17.31
N VAL A 57 0.61 -10.65 -16.51
CA VAL A 57 -0.75 -11.00 -16.97
C VAL A 57 -1.52 -9.76 -17.42
N ASP A 58 -1.08 -9.21 -18.50
CA ASP A 58 -1.65 -8.03 -19.15
C ASP A 58 -2.22 -8.43 -20.53
N PRO A 59 -3.21 -7.69 -21.07
CA PRO A 59 -3.81 -8.05 -22.35
C PRO A 59 -2.81 -8.17 -23.52
N ALA A 60 -1.76 -7.35 -23.54
CA ALA A 60 -0.70 -7.45 -24.55
C ALA A 60 0.14 -8.72 -24.37
N ALA A 61 0.45 -9.09 -23.13
CA ALA A 61 1.15 -10.33 -22.81
C ALA A 61 0.33 -11.58 -23.18
N TYR A 62 -0.99 -11.53 -23.06
CA TYR A 62 -1.87 -12.60 -23.53
C TYR A 62 -1.70 -12.86 -25.03
N VAL A 63 -1.72 -11.80 -25.84
CA VAL A 63 -1.52 -11.87 -27.30
C VAL A 63 -0.12 -12.42 -27.61
N LYS A 64 0.92 -11.90 -26.94
CA LYS A 64 2.32 -12.38 -27.09
C LYS A 64 2.43 -13.87 -26.78
N ALA A 65 1.89 -14.32 -25.63
CA ALA A 65 1.95 -15.72 -25.23
C ALA A 65 1.25 -16.65 -26.24
N GLY A 66 0.06 -16.27 -26.71
CA GLY A 66 -0.69 -17.03 -27.72
C GLY A 66 0.08 -17.16 -29.04
N PHE A 67 0.65 -16.08 -29.54
CA PHE A 67 1.45 -16.06 -30.74
C PHE A 67 2.70 -16.94 -30.64
N LEU A 68 3.48 -16.78 -29.56
CA LEU A 68 4.69 -17.58 -29.31
C LEU A 68 4.37 -19.06 -29.13
N THR A 69 3.27 -19.39 -28.43
CA THR A 69 2.79 -20.77 -28.29
C THR A 69 2.46 -21.41 -29.65
N ALA A 70 1.77 -20.66 -30.52
CA ALA A 70 1.42 -21.13 -31.85
C ALA A 70 2.68 -21.39 -32.73
N ILE A 71 3.72 -20.55 -32.60
CA ILE A 71 5.02 -20.78 -33.27
C ILE A 71 5.71 -22.01 -32.70
N ALA A 72 5.80 -22.13 -31.38
CA ALA A 72 6.45 -23.26 -30.69
C ALA A 72 5.80 -24.60 -31.07
N LYS A 73 4.48 -24.63 -31.25
CA LYS A 73 3.71 -25.78 -31.71
C LYS A 73 3.69 -25.97 -33.23
N LYS A 74 4.42 -25.13 -33.98
CA LYS A 74 4.47 -25.14 -35.47
C LYS A 74 3.11 -24.87 -36.14
N GLN A 75 2.16 -24.27 -35.44
CA GLN A 75 0.85 -23.88 -35.99
C GLN A 75 0.91 -22.58 -36.79
N VAL A 76 1.85 -21.71 -36.45
CA VAL A 76 2.14 -20.45 -37.13
C VAL A 76 3.63 -20.42 -37.47
N LYS A 77 3.97 -19.82 -38.62
CA LYS A 77 5.35 -19.64 -39.07
C LYS A 77 5.74 -18.16 -38.99
N SER A 78 6.98 -17.91 -38.57
CA SER A 78 7.64 -16.61 -38.67
C SER A 78 9.02 -16.84 -39.29
N PRO A 79 9.48 -16.01 -40.23
CA PRO A 79 10.82 -16.19 -40.82
C PRO A 79 11.93 -15.75 -39.85
N ILE A 80 11.61 -15.06 -38.78
CA ILE A 80 12.56 -14.48 -37.82
C ILE A 80 12.44 -15.03 -36.41
N ILE A 81 11.46 -15.88 -36.12
CA ILE A 81 11.27 -16.54 -34.80
C ILE A 81 11.11 -18.04 -35.06
N SER A 82 12.12 -18.82 -34.69
CA SER A 82 12.03 -20.28 -34.72
C SER A 82 11.18 -20.81 -33.54
N PRO A 83 10.70 -22.08 -33.62
CA PRO A 83 10.01 -22.72 -32.49
C PRO A 83 10.82 -22.71 -31.18
N ILE A 84 12.13 -22.90 -31.23
CA ILE A 84 13.00 -22.82 -30.04
C ILE A 84 13.05 -21.42 -29.48
N GLN A 85 13.25 -20.42 -30.33
CA GLN A 85 13.26 -19.01 -29.92
C GLN A 85 11.91 -18.60 -29.33
N ALA A 86 10.78 -19.11 -29.84
CA ALA A 86 9.46 -18.86 -29.27
C ALA A 86 9.34 -19.41 -27.85
N VAL A 87 9.86 -20.61 -27.56
CA VAL A 87 9.89 -21.18 -26.21
C VAL A 87 10.81 -20.37 -25.30
N GLN A 88 11.97 -19.96 -25.77
CA GLN A 88 12.87 -19.08 -25.00
C GLN A 88 12.22 -17.75 -24.65
N LEU A 89 11.48 -17.12 -25.57
CA LEU A 89 10.73 -15.90 -25.33
C LEU A 89 9.55 -16.12 -24.37
N LEU A 90 8.86 -17.25 -24.42
CA LEU A 90 7.87 -17.64 -23.38
C LEU A 90 8.52 -17.71 -22.00
N GLY A 91 9.75 -18.19 -21.90
CA GLY A 91 10.53 -18.25 -20.67
C GLY A 91 10.97 -16.88 -20.11
N THR A 92 10.80 -15.78 -20.84
CA THR A 92 11.04 -14.42 -20.35
C THR A 92 9.81 -13.83 -19.63
N MET A 93 8.66 -14.50 -19.69
CA MET A 93 7.44 -14.10 -19.02
C MET A 93 7.45 -14.58 -17.56
N VAL A 94 6.75 -13.84 -16.67
CA VAL A 94 6.86 -14.07 -15.21
C VAL A 94 5.97 -15.18 -14.69
N GLY A 95 4.99 -15.63 -15.46
CA GLY A 95 3.99 -16.63 -15.05
C GLY A 95 2.62 -16.36 -15.68
N GLY A 96 1.59 -17.07 -15.26
CA GLY A 96 0.23 -16.93 -15.78
C GLY A 96 0.12 -17.47 -17.22
N TYR A 97 0.09 -16.62 -18.22
CA TYR A 97 -0.23 -16.98 -19.61
C TYR A 97 0.79 -17.89 -20.31
N ASN A 98 2.02 -17.97 -19.84
CA ASN A 98 3.05 -18.86 -20.43
C ASN A 98 3.07 -20.24 -19.75
N VAL A 99 2.57 -20.39 -18.53
CA VAL A 99 2.74 -21.60 -17.71
C VAL A 99 2.11 -22.82 -18.37
N GLN A 100 0.82 -22.75 -18.68
CA GLN A 100 0.11 -23.88 -19.30
C GLN A 100 0.71 -24.30 -20.65
N SER A 101 1.08 -23.31 -21.46
CA SER A 101 1.74 -23.56 -22.75
C SER A 101 3.06 -24.29 -22.59
N LEU A 102 3.87 -23.89 -21.61
CA LEU A 102 5.14 -24.55 -21.32
C LEU A 102 4.96 -25.98 -20.79
N ILE A 103 3.93 -26.22 -19.94
CA ILE A 103 3.59 -27.58 -19.47
C ILE A 103 3.22 -28.49 -20.64
N GLU A 104 2.40 -28.02 -21.56
CA GLU A 104 2.04 -28.78 -22.77
C GLU A 104 3.26 -29.09 -23.64
N LEU A 105 4.20 -28.13 -23.75
CA LEU A 105 5.44 -28.31 -24.53
C LEU A 105 6.44 -29.30 -23.87
N LEU A 106 6.35 -29.57 -22.54
CA LEU A 106 7.10 -30.66 -21.89
C LEU A 106 6.71 -32.05 -22.44
N GLN A 107 5.49 -32.19 -22.94
CA GLN A 107 4.94 -33.43 -23.47
C GLN A 107 5.00 -33.49 -25.01
N PHE A 108 5.57 -32.46 -25.66
CA PHE A 108 5.59 -32.37 -27.09
C PHE A 108 6.49 -33.49 -27.68
N PRO A 109 6.01 -34.22 -28.68
CA PRO A 109 6.78 -35.35 -29.26
C PRO A 109 8.16 -34.89 -29.71
N THR A 110 9.17 -35.71 -29.45
CA THR A 110 10.54 -35.53 -29.93
C THR A 110 10.55 -35.59 -31.45
N VAL A 111 10.37 -34.45 -32.11
CA VAL A 111 10.69 -34.34 -33.55
C VAL A 111 12.18 -34.11 -33.64
N SER A 112 12.88 -35.03 -34.28
CA SER A 112 14.28 -34.86 -34.61
C SER A 112 14.46 -33.57 -35.42
N VAL A 113 15.20 -32.62 -34.88
CA VAL A 113 15.55 -31.38 -35.57
C VAL A 113 16.56 -31.72 -36.66
N SER A 114 16.06 -31.82 -37.87
CA SER A 114 16.91 -32.02 -39.09
C SER A 114 17.13 -30.68 -39.81
N ASP A 115 16.87 -29.53 -39.20
CA ASP A 115 17.05 -28.21 -39.82
C ASP A 115 18.22 -27.47 -39.17
N SER A 116 19.30 -27.37 -39.89
CA SER A 116 20.66 -26.97 -39.48
C SER A 116 20.93 -25.44 -39.60
N SER A 117 19.94 -24.57 -39.50
CA SER A 117 20.16 -23.13 -39.74
C SER A 117 19.83 -22.22 -38.53
N GLU A 118 19.53 -22.76 -37.33
CA GLU A 118 19.07 -21.99 -36.22
C GLU A 118 20.18 -21.61 -35.23
N THR A 119 20.52 -20.33 -35.16
CA THR A 119 21.36 -19.75 -34.11
C THR A 119 20.52 -19.41 -32.88
N PRO A 120 20.88 -19.85 -31.67
CA PRO A 120 20.13 -19.50 -30.43
C PRO A 120 20.27 -18.03 -30.10
N LEU A 121 19.19 -17.40 -29.69
CA LEU A 121 19.16 -15.97 -29.31
C LEU A 121 19.86 -15.64 -27.99
N VAL A 122 20.08 -16.59 -27.08
CA VAL A 122 20.82 -16.38 -25.83
C VAL A 122 21.38 -17.67 -25.27
N MET A 123 22.68 -17.65 -24.97
CA MET A 123 23.42 -18.53 -24.08
C MET A 123 23.59 -19.99 -24.47
N GLY A 124 24.69 -20.25 -25.18
CA GLY A 124 25.56 -21.41 -24.96
C GLY A 124 24.96 -22.81 -25.01
N GLY A 125 24.47 -23.26 -26.16
CA GLY A 125 24.14 -24.66 -26.37
C GLY A 125 23.81 -24.94 -27.82
N GLU A 126 24.57 -25.83 -28.44
CA GLU A 126 24.32 -26.27 -29.80
C GLU A 126 22.95 -26.95 -29.94
N GLY A 127 22.13 -26.53 -30.88
CA GLY A 127 20.72 -26.87 -31.13
C GLY A 127 20.38 -28.34 -31.38
N LYS A 128 20.74 -29.23 -30.47
CA LYS A 128 20.47 -30.69 -30.57
C LYS A 128 19.37 -31.18 -29.58
N GLU A 129 18.87 -30.32 -28.69
CA GLU A 129 17.87 -30.75 -27.72
C GLU A 129 16.42 -30.58 -28.24
N PRO A 130 15.48 -31.44 -27.84
CA PRO A 130 14.08 -31.32 -28.23
C PRO A 130 13.41 -30.09 -27.56
N ILE A 131 12.33 -29.60 -28.15
CA ILE A 131 11.54 -28.44 -27.64
C ILE A 131 11.20 -28.60 -26.11
N ALA A 132 10.91 -29.83 -25.67
CA ALA A 132 10.63 -30.14 -24.28
C ALA A 132 11.77 -29.75 -23.31
N ALA A 133 13.01 -29.82 -23.74
CA ALA A 133 14.16 -29.43 -22.93
C ALA A 133 14.21 -27.90 -22.75
N TYR A 134 13.91 -27.15 -23.81
CA TYR A 134 13.81 -25.68 -23.72
C TYR A 134 12.59 -25.23 -22.91
N ALA A 135 11.46 -25.97 -23.00
CA ALA A 135 10.28 -25.72 -22.14
C ALA A 135 10.59 -25.96 -20.66
N ALA A 136 11.36 -27.02 -20.36
CA ALA A 136 11.83 -27.28 -19.00
C ALA A 136 12.74 -26.16 -18.48
N ALA A 137 13.68 -25.69 -19.30
CA ALA A 137 14.56 -24.58 -18.94
C ALA A 137 13.79 -23.26 -18.74
N ALA A 138 12.71 -23.04 -19.50
CA ALA A 138 11.83 -21.89 -19.35
C ALA A 138 11.01 -21.97 -18.04
N LEU A 139 10.38 -23.12 -17.76
CA LEU A 139 9.62 -23.32 -16.53
C LEU A 139 10.49 -23.26 -15.27
N SER A 140 11.72 -23.77 -15.32
CA SER A 140 12.66 -23.70 -14.19
C SER A 140 12.92 -22.27 -13.71
N LYS A 141 12.77 -21.27 -14.60
CA LYS A 141 12.92 -19.84 -14.29
C LYS A 141 11.60 -19.15 -13.98
N THR A 142 10.46 -19.81 -14.20
CA THR A 142 9.13 -19.28 -13.96
C THR A 142 8.72 -19.62 -12.53
N LEU A 143 8.66 -18.62 -11.63
CA LEU A 143 8.43 -18.84 -10.21
C LEU A 143 6.95 -18.73 -9.81
N LEU A 144 6.15 -17.96 -10.58
CA LEU A 144 4.73 -17.71 -10.34
C LEU A 144 3.86 -18.74 -11.07
N VAL A 145 3.91 -19.97 -10.59
CA VAL A 145 3.19 -21.11 -11.21
C VAL A 145 1.88 -21.45 -10.48
N TYR A 146 1.65 -20.91 -9.28
CA TYR A 146 0.43 -21.11 -8.48
C TYR A 146 0.00 -22.59 -8.44
N ASP A 147 -1.27 -22.90 -8.74
CA ASP A 147 -1.82 -24.25 -8.68
C ASP A 147 -1.21 -25.19 -9.71
N ALA A 148 -0.65 -24.68 -10.82
CA ALA A 148 0.06 -25.46 -11.82
C ALA A 148 1.30 -26.20 -11.27
N PHE A 149 1.78 -25.81 -10.07
CA PHE A 149 2.79 -26.57 -9.34
C PHE A 149 2.41 -28.05 -9.20
N HIS A 150 1.16 -28.36 -8.85
CA HIS A 150 0.69 -29.71 -8.64
C HIS A 150 0.67 -30.51 -9.95
N ASP A 151 0.29 -29.89 -11.04
CA ASP A 151 0.29 -30.52 -12.36
C ASP A 151 1.70 -30.88 -12.81
N ILE A 152 2.67 -29.97 -12.60
CA ILE A 152 4.08 -30.20 -12.93
C ILE A 152 4.67 -31.29 -12.03
N LEU A 153 4.34 -31.28 -10.74
CA LEU A 153 4.79 -32.31 -9.79
C LEU A 153 4.26 -33.68 -10.18
N GLU A 154 2.99 -33.80 -10.53
CA GLU A 154 2.41 -35.07 -10.97
C GLU A 154 3.04 -35.54 -12.29
N LEU A 155 3.19 -34.64 -13.24
CA LEU A 155 3.83 -34.93 -14.51
C LEU A 155 5.29 -35.39 -14.34
N SER A 156 5.99 -34.89 -13.33
CA SER A 156 7.40 -35.24 -13.06
C SER A 156 7.63 -36.72 -12.73
N LYS A 157 6.57 -37.43 -12.31
CA LYS A 157 6.65 -38.88 -12.03
C LYS A 157 6.89 -39.73 -13.30
N THR A 158 6.48 -39.19 -14.45
CA THR A 158 6.54 -39.96 -15.74
C THR A 158 7.30 -39.22 -16.82
N ASN A 159 7.51 -37.93 -16.71
CA ASN A 159 8.16 -37.09 -17.73
C ASN A 159 9.50 -36.55 -17.20
N PRO A 160 10.64 -36.91 -17.86
CA PRO A 160 11.97 -36.49 -17.39
C PRO A 160 12.22 -34.99 -17.48
N TYR A 161 11.54 -34.26 -18.38
CA TYR A 161 11.65 -32.82 -18.50
C TYR A 161 10.90 -32.11 -17.37
N ALA A 162 9.71 -32.59 -17.00
CA ALA A 162 9.00 -32.10 -15.82
C ALA A 162 9.79 -32.39 -14.52
N LYS A 163 10.43 -33.58 -14.44
CA LYS A 163 11.33 -33.90 -13.32
C LYS A 163 12.48 -32.91 -13.23
N ARG A 164 13.11 -32.55 -14.36
CA ARG A 164 14.19 -31.54 -14.42
C ARG A 164 13.73 -30.18 -13.86
N VAL A 165 12.47 -29.75 -14.11
CA VAL A 165 11.89 -28.52 -13.53
C VAL A 165 11.80 -28.61 -12.01
N ILE A 166 11.23 -29.72 -11.50
CA ILE A 166 11.11 -29.97 -10.06
C ILE A 166 12.49 -30.02 -9.39
N ASP A 167 13.44 -30.72 -9.97
CA ASP A 167 14.82 -30.80 -9.44
C ASP A 167 15.47 -29.40 -9.40
N SER A 168 15.32 -28.58 -10.47
CA SER A 168 15.84 -27.22 -10.53
C SER A 168 15.24 -26.31 -9.45
N TRP A 169 13.94 -26.41 -9.19
CA TRP A 169 13.31 -25.63 -8.11
C TRP A 169 13.77 -26.11 -6.73
N ALA A 170 13.90 -27.42 -6.52
CA ALA A 170 14.41 -28.00 -5.27
C ALA A 170 15.84 -27.56 -4.94
N GLU A 171 16.69 -27.44 -5.97
CA GLU A 171 18.09 -26.97 -5.85
C GLU A 171 18.22 -25.43 -5.86
N ALA A 172 17.12 -24.70 -5.97
CA ALA A 172 17.08 -23.23 -6.03
C ALA A 172 17.99 -22.64 -7.15
N GLU A 173 18.04 -23.29 -8.33
CA GLU A 173 18.88 -22.80 -9.44
C GLU A 173 18.50 -21.39 -9.90
N TRP A 174 17.22 -21.00 -9.78
CA TRP A 174 16.72 -19.65 -10.06
C TRP A 174 17.45 -18.56 -9.25
N PHE A 175 17.95 -18.92 -8.06
CA PHE A 175 18.65 -18.03 -7.15
C PHE A 175 20.17 -18.20 -7.25
N THR A 176 20.66 -19.45 -7.20
CA THR A 176 22.10 -19.75 -7.19
C THR A 176 22.81 -19.37 -8.48
N SER A 177 22.07 -19.35 -9.61
CA SER A 177 22.59 -18.88 -10.90
C SER A 177 22.81 -17.35 -10.98
N ARG A 178 22.28 -16.58 -10.04
CA ARG A 178 22.47 -15.13 -9.98
C ARG A 178 23.78 -14.79 -9.27
N PRO A 179 24.53 -13.76 -9.69
CA PRO A 179 25.76 -13.36 -9.02
C PRO A 179 25.46 -12.84 -7.60
N GLN A 180 26.39 -13.07 -6.70
CA GLN A 180 26.40 -12.42 -5.40
C GLN A 180 26.76 -10.94 -5.54
N LEU A 181 26.38 -10.12 -4.54
CA LEU A 181 26.85 -8.74 -4.50
C LEU A 181 28.38 -8.70 -4.50
N PRO A 182 28.99 -7.70 -5.18
CA PRO A 182 30.43 -7.50 -5.14
C PRO A 182 30.90 -7.15 -3.71
N GLU A 183 32.17 -7.52 -3.38
CA GLU A 183 32.78 -7.13 -2.11
C GLU A 183 33.02 -5.61 -2.00
N TYR A 184 33.12 -4.94 -3.14
CA TYR A 184 33.40 -3.51 -3.28
C TYR A 184 32.42 -2.91 -4.29
N ILE A 185 31.69 -1.89 -3.88
CA ILE A 185 30.73 -1.18 -4.72
C ILE A 185 31.13 0.30 -4.74
N ASN A 186 31.66 0.76 -5.86
CA ASN A 186 31.96 2.18 -6.05
C ASN A 186 30.71 2.90 -6.49
N VAL A 187 30.33 3.98 -5.80
CA VAL A 187 29.18 4.81 -6.13
C VAL A 187 29.54 6.29 -6.06
N THR A 188 28.82 7.09 -6.84
CA THR A 188 28.89 8.55 -6.75
C THR A 188 27.76 9.06 -5.89
N VAL A 189 28.03 9.89 -4.91
CA VAL A 189 27.07 10.44 -3.97
C VAL A 189 26.21 11.53 -4.63
N PHE A 190 24.89 11.41 -4.49
CA PHE A 190 23.92 12.49 -4.68
C PHE A 190 23.21 12.72 -3.36
N LYS A 191 23.48 13.85 -2.67
CA LYS A 191 22.92 14.13 -1.35
C LYS A 191 21.84 15.19 -1.39
N VAL A 192 20.72 14.91 -0.71
CA VAL A 192 19.67 15.86 -0.37
C VAL A 192 19.74 16.13 1.13
N PRO A 193 20.18 17.31 1.57
CA PRO A 193 20.31 17.65 2.99
C PRO A 193 18.95 17.72 3.70
N GLY A 194 18.94 17.37 4.98
CA GLY A 194 17.75 17.43 5.83
C GLY A 194 16.78 16.27 5.59
N GLU A 195 15.52 16.51 5.94
CA GLU A 195 14.45 15.52 5.76
C GLU A 195 13.90 15.55 4.34
N THR A 196 13.79 14.38 3.72
CA THR A 196 13.11 14.18 2.44
C THR A 196 11.91 13.28 2.67
N ASN A 197 10.72 13.79 2.42
CA ASN A 197 9.50 13.01 2.54
C ASN A 197 9.07 12.42 1.19
N THR A 198 8.06 11.56 1.21
CA THR A 198 7.57 10.91 -0.01
C THR A 198 6.82 11.87 -0.95
N ASP A 199 6.37 13.05 -0.48
CA ASP A 199 5.85 14.10 -1.36
C ASP A 199 6.96 14.81 -2.13
N ASP A 200 8.17 14.93 -1.57
CA ASP A 200 9.33 15.46 -2.30
C ASP A 200 9.78 14.52 -3.43
N LEU A 201 9.70 13.21 -3.21
CA LEU A 201 10.13 12.18 -4.17
C LEU A 201 9.04 11.80 -5.18
N SER A 202 7.78 11.96 -4.81
CA SER A 202 6.59 11.62 -5.60
C SER A 202 5.46 12.59 -5.26
N PRO A 203 5.49 13.82 -5.83
CA PRO A 203 4.55 14.88 -5.46
C PRO A 203 3.08 14.48 -5.66
N ALA A 204 2.23 14.82 -4.70
CA ALA A 204 0.80 14.53 -4.76
C ALA A 204 0.11 15.26 -5.94
N THR A 205 0.63 16.40 -6.34
CA THR A 205 0.17 17.16 -7.52
C THR A 205 0.31 16.39 -8.82
N HIS A 206 1.26 15.42 -8.87
CA HIS A 206 1.52 14.55 -10.01
C HIS A 206 1.01 13.10 -9.78
N ALA A 207 0.09 12.89 -8.83
CA ALA A 207 -0.39 11.55 -8.47
C ALA A 207 -0.93 10.74 -9.67
N THR A 208 -1.50 11.41 -10.66
CA THR A 208 -2.09 10.80 -11.85
C THR A 208 -1.07 10.21 -12.83
N THR A 209 0.19 10.64 -12.75
CA THR A 209 1.28 10.13 -13.61
C THR A 209 2.02 8.93 -13.01
N ARG A 210 1.74 8.53 -11.77
CA ARG A 210 2.45 7.46 -11.06
C ARG A 210 2.55 6.12 -11.81
N PRO A 211 1.52 5.67 -12.55
CA PRO A 211 1.63 4.43 -13.32
C PRO A 211 2.66 4.51 -14.46
N ASP A 212 2.92 5.70 -14.98
CA ASP A 212 3.97 5.96 -15.97
C ASP A 212 5.24 6.41 -15.24
N ILE A 213 6.00 5.43 -14.76
CA ILE A 213 7.18 5.67 -13.90
C ILE A 213 8.15 6.69 -14.51
N PRO A 214 8.55 6.59 -15.80
CA PRO A 214 9.46 7.56 -16.40
C PRO A 214 8.91 9.00 -16.38
N LEU A 215 7.63 9.17 -16.67
CA LEU A 215 6.99 10.49 -16.69
C LEU A 215 6.86 11.04 -15.26
N HIS A 216 6.45 10.21 -14.31
CA HIS A 216 6.30 10.62 -12.91
C HIS A 216 7.63 11.01 -12.27
N ALA A 217 8.71 10.29 -12.59
CA ALA A 217 10.04 10.55 -12.07
C ALA A 217 10.63 11.91 -12.49
N LEU A 218 10.10 12.57 -13.53
CA LEU A 218 10.50 13.92 -13.89
C LEU A 218 10.15 14.97 -12.82
N ALA A 219 9.16 14.69 -11.97
CA ALA A 219 8.75 15.58 -10.89
C ALA A 219 9.52 15.36 -9.56
N MET A 220 10.44 14.39 -9.52
CA MET A 220 11.22 14.10 -8.32
C MET A 220 12.04 15.30 -7.88
N LEU A 221 11.85 15.73 -6.61
CA LEU A 221 12.58 16.85 -6.00
C LEU A 221 12.36 18.22 -6.65
N GLU A 222 11.37 18.39 -7.54
CA GLU A 222 11.15 19.65 -8.28
C GLU A 222 10.98 20.87 -7.36
N SER A 223 10.32 20.70 -6.22
CA SER A 223 10.09 21.77 -5.25
C SER A 223 11.11 21.77 -4.11
N ARG A 224 11.70 20.62 -3.79
CA ARG A 224 12.62 20.44 -2.66
C ARG A 224 14.05 20.85 -2.99
N GLN A 225 14.53 20.47 -4.17
CA GLN A 225 15.89 20.75 -4.64
C GLN A 225 15.89 20.84 -6.18
N PRO A 226 15.44 21.97 -6.76
CA PRO A 226 15.44 22.17 -8.21
C PRO A 226 16.83 21.93 -8.83
N GLY A 227 16.88 21.35 -10.02
CA GLY A 227 18.13 20.97 -10.69
C GLY A 227 18.73 19.62 -10.28
N SER A 228 18.02 18.85 -9.45
CA SER A 228 18.46 17.53 -8.97
C SER A 228 18.64 16.53 -10.10
N LEU A 229 17.76 16.51 -11.08
CA LEU A 229 17.81 15.54 -12.18
C LEU A 229 19.00 15.79 -13.09
N GLU A 230 19.29 17.04 -13.39
CA GLU A 230 20.47 17.48 -14.14
C GLU A 230 21.75 17.11 -13.38
N THR A 231 21.78 17.34 -12.07
CA THR A 231 22.90 16.95 -11.19
C THR A 231 23.14 15.43 -11.25
N ILE A 232 22.09 14.62 -11.09
CA ILE A 232 22.22 13.14 -11.18
C ILE A 232 22.74 12.72 -12.55
N ALA A 233 22.25 13.35 -13.64
CA ALA A 233 22.72 13.06 -15.00
C ALA A 233 24.21 13.37 -15.18
N GLU A 234 24.71 14.47 -14.62
CA GLU A 234 26.14 14.82 -14.62
C GLU A 234 26.98 13.84 -13.77
N LEU A 235 26.47 13.45 -12.59
CA LEU A 235 27.17 12.50 -11.72
C LEU A 235 27.35 11.11 -12.37
N LYS A 236 26.37 10.65 -13.17
CA LYS A 236 26.49 9.40 -13.92
C LYS A 236 27.67 9.38 -14.91
N LYS A 237 28.08 10.54 -15.41
CA LYS A 237 29.24 10.63 -16.33
C LYS A 237 30.57 10.24 -15.68
N LYS A 238 30.64 10.13 -14.34
CA LYS A 238 31.81 9.61 -13.61
C LYS A 238 31.99 8.09 -13.78
N GLY A 239 31.01 7.38 -14.38
CA GLY A 239 31.12 5.96 -14.67
C GLY A 239 30.82 5.02 -13.51
N HIS A 240 30.26 5.55 -12.40
CA HIS A 240 29.79 4.77 -11.26
C HIS A 240 28.27 4.93 -11.08
N PRO A 241 27.56 3.93 -10.51
CA PRO A 241 26.19 4.10 -10.06
C PRO A 241 26.06 5.32 -9.12
N VAL A 242 24.93 6.01 -9.20
CA VAL A 242 24.66 7.13 -8.30
C VAL A 242 23.90 6.61 -7.08
N ALA A 243 24.44 6.86 -5.89
CA ALA A 243 23.77 6.57 -4.63
C ALA A 243 22.93 7.79 -4.20
N TYR A 244 21.65 7.55 -3.87
CA TYR A 244 20.80 8.56 -3.22
C TYR A 244 21.18 8.64 -1.74
N VAL A 245 21.50 9.85 -1.25
CA VAL A 245 21.91 10.07 0.13
C VAL A 245 21.06 11.15 0.79
N GLY A 246 20.62 10.93 2.02
CA GLY A 246 19.86 11.92 2.78
C GLY A 246 20.03 11.77 4.29
N ASP A 247 19.82 12.85 5.04
CA ASP A 247 19.92 12.79 6.50
C ASP A 247 18.75 12.01 7.10
N VAL A 248 17.51 12.30 6.62
CA VAL A 248 16.30 11.54 6.91
C VAL A 248 15.55 11.30 5.60
N VAL A 249 15.29 10.06 5.25
CA VAL A 249 14.76 9.69 3.92
C VAL A 249 13.41 8.99 4.01
N GLY A 250 12.45 9.43 3.18
CA GLY A 250 11.23 8.71 2.88
C GLY A 250 10.14 8.77 3.93
N THR A 251 10.09 9.82 4.76
CA THR A 251 9.01 10.04 5.73
C THR A 251 7.67 10.32 5.03
N GLY A 252 6.57 10.18 5.77
CA GLY A 252 5.23 10.48 5.27
C GLY A 252 4.48 9.26 4.73
N SER A 253 3.87 9.38 3.57
CA SER A 253 2.95 8.38 3.02
C SER A 253 3.66 7.13 2.46
N SER A 254 2.97 5.98 2.51
CA SER A 254 3.46 4.70 1.95
C SER A 254 3.38 4.67 0.42
N ARG A 255 4.28 5.39 -0.27
CA ARG A 255 4.25 5.51 -1.74
C ARG A 255 5.38 4.73 -2.40
N LYS A 256 5.05 3.61 -3.06
CA LYS A 256 6.04 2.94 -3.93
C LYS A 256 6.50 3.83 -5.09
N SER A 257 5.67 4.78 -5.54
CA SER A 257 6.07 5.75 -6.56
C SER A 257 7.27 6.61 -6.14
N ALA A 258 7.48 6.83 -4.84
CA ALA A 258 8.65 7.55 -4.35
C ALA A 258 9.95 6.77 -4.62
N ILE A 259 9.99 5.48 -4.30
CA ILE A 259 11.15 4.64 -4.63
C ILE A 259 11.29 4.43 -6.14
N ASN A 260 10.18 4.24 -6.87
CA ASN A 260 10.23 4.12 -8.33
C ASN A 260 10.86 5.35 -8.98
N SER A 261 10.57 6.57 -8.50
CA SER A 261 11.20 7.81 -8.97
C SER A 261 12.71 7.82 -8.70
N VAL A 262 13.12 7.47 -7.49
CA VAL A 262 14.55 7.37 -7.13
C VAL A 262 15.24 6.35 -8.04
N LEU A 263 14.69 5.14 -8.17
CA LEU A 263 15.30 4.08 -8.96
C LEU A 263 15.25 4.34 -10.47
N TRP A 264 14.28 5.11 -10.96
CA TRP A 264 14.30 5.54 -12.36
C TRP A 264 15.58 6.33 -12.68
N HIS A 265 16.05 7.13 -11.74
CA HIS A 265 17.27 7.92 -11.91
C HIS A 265 18.55 7.23 -11.43
N THR A 266 18.47 6.26 -10.51
CA THR A 266 19.65 5.66 -9.86
C THR A 266 19.76 4.15 -9.99
N GLY A 267 18.72 3.47 -10.41
CA GLY A 267 18.67 2.02 -10.60
C GLY A 267 19.01 1.58 -12.03
N GLU A 268 18.85 0.30 -12.29
CA GLU A 268 19.14 -0.38 -13.56
C GLU A 268 17.86 -0.94 -14.20
N ASP A 269 17.86 -1.05 -15.53
CA ASP A 269 16.74 -1.62 -16.29
C ASP A 269 16.57 -3.11 -15.94
N ILE A 270 15.32 -3.52 -15.72
CA ILE A 270 14.99 -4.93 -15.50
C ILE A 270 14.84 -5.60 -16.87
N PRO A 271 15.57 -6.69 -17.15
CA PRO A 271 15.47 -7.38 -18.43
C PRO A 271 14.02 -7.77 -18.78
N TYR A 272 13.59 -7.44 -19.98
CA TYR A 272 12.26 -7.73 -20.54
C TYR A 272 11.09 -6.97 -19.86
N VAL A 273 11.36 -6.10 -18.90
CA VAL A 273 10.34 -5.28 -18.21
C VAL A 273 10.46 -3.84 -18.67
N PRO A 274 9.56 -3.35 -19.52
CA PRO A 274 9.63 -1.97 -19.99
C PRO A 274 9.32 -0.95 -18.89
N ASN A 275 10.03 0.19 -18.94
CA ASN A 275 9.73 1.38 -18.13
C ASN A 275 9.77 1.22 -16.61
N LYS A 276 10.51 0.22 -16.11
CA LYS A 276 10.74 -0.01 -14.68
C LYS A 276 12.19 -0.33 -14.42
N ARG A 277 12.72 0.16 -13.31
CA ARG A 277 14.09 -0.09 -12.85
C ARG A 277 14.10 -0.66 -11.44
N ALA A 278 15.11 -1.42 -11.15
CA ALA A 278 15.36 -2.03 -9.85
C ALA A 278 16.82 -1.81 -9.41
N GLY A 279 17.18 -2.29 -8.24
CA GLY A 279 18.53 -2.13 -7.70
C GLY A 279 18.76 -0.74 -7.12
N GLY A 280 20.01 -0.24 -7.22
CA GLY A 280 20.38 1.07 -6.69
C GLY A 280 20.74 1.06 -5.21
N TYR A 281 21.30 2.18 -4.74
CA TYR A 281 21.87 2.34 -3.40
C TYR A 281 21.25 3.56 -2.73
N ILE A 282 20.76 3.38 -1.50
CA ILE A 282 20.12 4.44 -0.70
C ILE A 282 20.81 4.50 0.65
N LEU A 283 21.45 5.63 0.96
CA LEU A 283 22.14 5.85 2.22
C LEU A 283 21.38 6.90 3.03
N GLY A 284 21.03 6.58 4.26
CA GLY A 284 20.32 7.50 5.14
C GLY A 284 20.90 7.54 6.55
N GLY A 285 20.94 8.73 7.15
CA GLY A 285 21.13 8.85 8.59
C GLY A 285 19.99 8.15 9.33
N ALA A 286 18.76 8.36 8.83
CA ALA A 286 17.58 7.57 9.13
C ALA A 286 16.80 7.33 7.85
N ILE A 287 16.22 6.14 7.70
CA ILE A 287 15.31 5.80 6.59
C ILE A 287 13.98 5.38 7.20
N ALA A 288 12.91 6.04 6.79
CA ALA A 288 11.58 5.72 7.31
C ALA A 288 11.21 4.26 7.02
N PRO A 289 10.66 3.51 7.98
CA PRO A 289 10.48 2.05 7.86
C PRO A 289 9.70 1.60 6.62
N ILE A 290 8.60 2.29 6.30
CA ILE A 290 7.79 1.94 5.11
C ILE A 290 8.57 2.20 3.82
N PHE A 291 9.36 3.28 3.76
CA PHE A 291 10.20 3.57 2.61
C PHE A 291 11.35 2.57 2.48
N PHE A 292 11.96 2.19 3.61
CA PHE A 292 12.99 1.16 3.67
C PHE A 292 12.46 -0.17 3.09
N ASN A 293 11.33 -0.65 3.59
CA ASN A 293 10.69 -1.88 3.11
C ASN A 293 10.35 -1.81 1.61
N THR A 294 9.89 -0.65 1.14
CA THR A 294 9.56 -0.46 -0.28
C THR A 294 10.83 -0.48 -1.16
N ALA A 295 11.96 -0.01 -0.62
CA ALA A 295 13.25 -0.10 -1.30
C ALA A 295 13.75 -1.56 -1.40
N GLU A 296 13.62 -2.35 -0.33
CA GLU A 296 13.90 -3.80 -0.34
C GLU A 296 13.04 -4.52 -1.39
N ASP A 297 11.74 -4.22 -1.45
CA ASP A 297 10.81 -4.81 -2.42
C ASP A 297 11.22 -4.51 -3.87
N ALA A 298 11.83 -3.36 -4.11
CA ALA A 298 12.32 -2.93 -5.42
C ALA A 298 13.75 -3.37 -5.74
N GLY A 299 14.37 -4.16 -4.86
CA GLY A 299 15.73 -4.69 -5.04
C GLY A 299 16.85 -3.68 -4.82
N ALA A 300 16.55 -2.51 -4.23
CA ALA A 300 17.56 -1.56 -3.80
C ALA A 300 18.29 -2.05 -2.56
N LEU A 301 19.48 -1.50 -2.31
CA LEU A 301 20.23 -1.71 -1.06
C LEU A 301 20.11 -0.45 -0.18
N PRO A 302 19.14 -0.38 0.75
CA PRO A 302 19.04 0.68 1.72
C PRO A 302 20.04 0.44 2.88
N ILE A 303 20.79 1.47 3.25
CA ILE A 303 21.81 1.44 4.30
C ILE A 303 21.60 2.61 5.25
N GLN A 304 21.36 2.33 6.52
CA GLN A 304 21.37 3.35 7.57
C GLN A 304 22.79 3.49 8.13
N CYS A 305 23.35 4.70 8.02
CA CYS A 305 24.70 5.01 8.46
C CYS A 305 24.86 6.51 8.71
N ASP A 306 25.94 6.92 9.37
CA ASP A 306 26.29 8.35 9.45
C ASP A 306 26.63 8.89 8.06
N VAL A 307 25.81 9.81 7.58
CA VAL A 307 25.94 10.47 6.26
C VAL A 307 26.47 11.91 6.35
N THR A 308 26.83 12.37 7.54
CA THR A 308 27.23 13.79 7.77
C THR A 308 28.44 14.21 6.95
N LYS A 309 29.37 13.29 6.71
CA LYS A 309 30.59 13.51 5.92
C LYS A 309 30.44 13.28 4.43
N LEU A 310 29.23 12.88 3.97
CA LEU A 310 28.97 12.63 2.57
C LEU A 310 28.48 13.90 1.89
N GLU A 311 29.06 14.22 0.73
CA GLU A 311 28.71 15.38 -0.09
C GLU A 311 28.47 14.95 -1.55
N THR A 312 27.58 15.68 -2.22
CA THR A 312 27.28 15.44 -3.64
C THR A 312 28.55 15.51 -4.48
N GLY A 313 28.78 14.52 -5.31
CA GLY A 313 29.92 14.40 -6.20
C GLY A 313 31.07 13.59 -5.66
N MET A 314 31.09 13.24 -4.37
CA MET A 314 32.10 12.32 -3.83
C MET A 314 31.94 10.93 -4.45
N VAL A 315 33.04 10.27 -4.74
CA VAL A 315 33.09 8.84 -5.05
C VAL A 315 33.45 8.09 -3.78
N ILE A 316 32.65 7.11 -3.42
CA ILE A 316 32.85 6.29 -2.21
C ILE A 316 32.78 4.80 -2.57
N THR A 317 33.38 3.99 -1.71
CA THR A 317 33.34 2.54 -1.81
C THR A 317 32.54 1.97 -0.64
N ILE A 318 31.43 1.29 -0.97
CA ILE A 318 30.63 0.53 -0.01
C ILE A 318 31.19 -0.89 0.07
N HIS A 319 31.45 -1.37 1.28
CA HIS A 319 31.90 -2.74 1.58
C HIS A 319 30.75 -3.50 2.28
N PRO A 320 29.80 -4.09 1.54
CA PRO A 320 28.55 -4.61 2.12
C PRO A 320 28.78 -5.72 3.15
N TYR A 321 29.78 -6.59 2.93
CA TYR A 321 30.10 -7.69 3.86
C TYR A 321 30.91 -7.26 5.08
N LYS A 322 31.56 -6.06 5.04
CA LYS A 322 32.38 -5.52 6.14
C LYS A 322 31.68 -4.41 6.90
N GLY A 323 30.51 -3.97 6.46
CA GLY A 323 29.72 -2.91 7.09
C GLY A 323 30.45 -1.55 7.18
N ARG A 324 31.18 -1.16 6.13
CA ARG A 324 31.91 0.11 6.12
C ARG A 324 31.87 0.82 4.77
N ILE A 325 32.05 2.13 4.83
CA ILE A 325 32.16 3.02 3.68
C ILE A 325 33.52 3.72 3.74
N THR A 326 34.24 3.74 2.63
CA THR A 326 35.54 4.41 2.50
C THR A 326 35.51 5.43 1.36
N ASN A 327 36.40 6.43 1.41
CA ASN A 327 36.65 7.33 0.30
C ASN A 327 37.60 6.69 -0.73
N GLU A 328 37.92 7.42 -1.82
CA GLU A 328 38.86 6.97 -2.85
C GLU A 328 40.27 6.70 -2.34
N ALA A 329 40.68 7.34 -1.23
CA ALA A 329 41.98 7.09 -0.57
C ALA A 329 41.95 5.85 0.34
N GLY A 330 40.77 5.18 0.51
CA GLY A 330 40.60 4.04 1.40
C GLY A 330 40.38 4.43 2.87
N GLU A 331 40.20 5.69 3.18
CA GLU A 331 39.95 6.17 4.54
C GLU A 331 38.47 5.90 4.92
N LEU A 332 38.27 5.52 6.19
CA LEU A 332 36.96 5.22 6.74
C LEU A 332 36.10 6.49 6.85
N ILE A 333 34.97 6.52 6.19
CA ILE A 333 33.94 7.58 6.27
C ILE A 333 32.88 7.22 7.30
N SER A 334 32.29 6.01 7.18
CA SER A 334 31.17 5.57 8.00
C SER A 334 31.16 4.06 8.16
N THR A 335 30.50 3.59 9.21
CA THR A 335 30.22 2.17 9.43
C THR A 335 28.70 1.94 9.48
N PHE A 336 28.27 0.71 9.16
CA PHE A 336 26.86 0.33 9.18
C PHE A 336 26.71 -1.16 9.52
N THR A 337 25.49 -1.54 9.91
CA THR A 337 25.08 -2.93 10.01
C THR A 337 23.89 -3.13 9.08
N LEU A 338 24.01 -4.08 8.15
CA LEU A 338 22.90 -4.41 7.26
C LEU A 338 21.79 -5.11 8.04
N LYS A 339 20.58 -4.64 7.82
CA LYS A 339 19.33 -5.25 8.33
C LYS A 339 18.25 -5.13 7.26
N PRO A 340 17.35 -6.12 7.15
CA PRO A 340 17.38 -7.43 7.83
C PRO A 340 18.59 -8.28 7.41
N ASP A 341 18.82 -9.39 8.10
CA ASP A 341 19.92 -10.33 7.77
C ASP A 341 19.82 -10.89 6.35
N THR A 342 18.60 -10.93 5.81
CA THR A 342 18.27 -11.41 4.44
C THR A 342 18.58 -10.41 3.32
N ILE A 343 18.95 -9.17 3.65
CA ILE A 343 19.03 -8.06 2.65
C ILE A 343 19.96 -8.39 1.46
N LEU A 344 21.04 -9.12 1.69
CA LEU A 344 21.96 -9.50 0.61
C LEU A 344 21.32 -10.52 -0.35
N ASP A 345 20.55 -11.45 0.18
CA ASP A 345 19.77 -12.40 -0.62
C ASP A 345 18.64 -11.69 -1.38
N GLU A 346 18.00 -10.71 -0.75
CA GLU A 346 16.95 -9.89 -1.37
C GLU A 346 17.49 -9.17 -2.60
N VAL A 347 18.60 -8.46 -2.45
CA VAL A 347 19.24 -7.75 -3.57
C VAL A 347 19.66 -8.75 -4.65
N ARG A 348 20.25 -9.91 -4.29
CA ARG A 348 20.63 -10.97 -5.23
C ARG A 348 19.42 -11.53 -5.99
N ALA A 349 18.29 -11.70 -5.32
CA ALA A 349 17.03 -12.17 -5.94
C ALA A 349 16.36 -11.13 -6.85
N GLY A 350 16.75 -9.85 -6.73
CA GLY A 350 16.12 -8.72 -7.43
C GLY A 350 15.02 -8.03 -6.61
N GLY A 351 14.95 -8.32 -5.31
CA GLY A 351 14.05 -7.73 -4.34
C GLY A 351 13.53 -8.75 -3.34
N ARG A 352 12.99 -8.24 -2.23
CA ARG A 352 12.37 -9.08 -1.20
C ARG A 352 11.22 -9.93 -1.74
N ILE A 353 10.34 -9.34 -2.57
CA ILE A 353 9.20 -10.06 -3.16
C ILE A 353 9.67 -11.24 -4.03
N PRO A 354 10.58 -11.10 -5.01
CA PRO A 354 11.13 -12.22 -5.76
C PRO A 354 11.80 -13.28 -4.88
N LEU A 355 12.53 -12.87 -3.84
CA LEU A 355 13.15 -13.81 -2.89
C LEU A 355 12.10 -14.67 -2.20
N LEU A 356 11.04 -14.05 -1.68
CA LEU A 356 9.98 -14.76 -0.96
C LEU A 356 9.25 -15.76 -1.86
N ILE A 357 8.86 -15.33 -3.07
CA ILE A 357 8.19 -16.19 -4.06
C ILE A 357 9.06 -17.40 -4.38
N GLY A 358 10.31 -17.18 -4.74
CA GLY A 358 11.23 -18.27 -5.13
C GLY A 358 11.57 -19.17 -3.96
N ARG A 359 11.84 -18.63 -2.77
CA ARG A 359 12.10 -19.42 -1.56
C ARG A 359 10.90 -20.30 -1.18
N THR A 360 9.70 -19.73 -1.22
CA THR A 360 8.46 -20.48 -0.94
C THR A 360 8.27 -21.60 -1.95
N LEU A 361 8.49 -21.37 -3.24
CA LEU A 361 8.43 -22.42 -4.27
C LEU A 361 9.48 -23.49 -4.05
N THR A 362 10.71 -23.11 -3.72
CA THR A 362 11.80 -24.05 -3.41
C THR A 362 11.46 -24.92 -2.19
N ASP A 363 11.03 -24.30 -1.09
CA ASP A 363 10.67 -25.03 0.14
C ASP A 363 9.46 -25.95 -0.07
N LYS A 364 8.42 -25.49 -0.79
CA LYS A 364 7.26 -26.31 -1.20
C LYS A 364 7.70 -27.52 -2.05
N THR A 365 8.62 -27.32 -2.99
CA THR A 365 9.15 -28.37 -3.86
C THR A 365 9.93 -29.38 -3.03
N ARG A 366 10.82 -28.93 -2.13
CA ARG A 366 11.60 -29.81 -1.25
C ARG A 366 10.70 -30.62 -0.31
N GLN A 367 9.67 -29.97 0.26
CA GLN A 367 8.67 -30.66 1.08
C GLN A 367 7.94 -31.76 0.30
N ALA A 368 7.55 -31.50 -0.95
CA ALA A 368 6.90 -32.49 -1.81
C ALA A 368 7.81 -33.66 -2.19
N LEU A 369 9.13 -33.49 -2.06
CA LEU A 369 10.15 -34.51 -2.27
C LEU A 369 10.68 -35.13 -0.97
N ASP A 370 10.07 -34.85 0.16
CA ASP A 370 10.53 -35.28 1.52
C ASP A 370 11.97 -34.83 1.84
N LEU A 371 12.39 -33.69 1.31
CA LEU A 371 13.71 -33.10 1.55
C LEU A 371 13.65 -32.01 2.63
N PRO A 372 14.71 -31.80 3.43
CA PRO A 372 14.75 -30.72 4.40
C PRO A 372 14.75 -29.34 3.70
N PRO A 373 14.36 -28.26 4.40
CA PRO A 373 14.41 -26.91 3.84
C PRO A 373 15.77 -26.57 3.23
N SER A 374 15.79 -25.77 2.17
CA SER A 374 17.02 -25.35 1.51
C SER A 374 17.93 -24.55 2.43
N THR A 375 19.24 -24.80 2.37
CA THR A 375 20.28 -24.08 3.12
C THR A 375 20.97 -22.99 2.31
N VAL A 376 20.56 -22.77 1.05
CA VAL A 376 21.17 -21.74 0.19
C VAL A 376 20.73 -20.33 0.54
N PHE A 377 19.61 -20.19 1.24
CA PHE A 377 19.05 -18.91 1.66
C PHE A 377 19.49 -18.54 3.08
N ILE A 378 19.85 -17.29 3.27
CA ILE A 378 19.98 -16.71 4.61
C ILE A 378 18.58 -16.66 5.23
N ARG A 379 18.43 -17.29 6.39
CA ARG A 379 17.17 -17.27 7.15
C ARG A 379 17.36 -16.36 8.36
N PRO A 380 16.39 -15.47 8.64
CA PRO A 380 16.48 -14.59 9.81
C PRO A 380 16.63 -15.42 11.09
N GLN A 381 17.48 -14.96 11.98
CA GLN A 381 17.54 -15.53 13.32
C GLN A 381 16.27 -15.17 14.06
N GLN A 382 15.62 -16.19 14.62
CA GLN A 382 14.44 -15.96 15.45
C GLN A 382 14.89 -15.37 16.79
N PRO A 383 14.18 -14.37 17.33
CA PRO A 383 14.50 -13.80 18.64
C PRO A 383 14.32 -14.88 19.72
N THR A 384 15.09 -14.75 20.79
CA THR A 384 14.97 -15.64 21.96
C THR A 384 13.59 -15.42 22.61
N ASP A 385 12.87 -16.51 22.88
CA ASP A 385 11.63 -16.41 23.61
C ASP A 385 11.91 -15.99 25.07
N THR A 386 11.31 -14.88 25.49
CA THR A 386 11.47 -14.33 26.84
C THR A 386 10.74 -15.14 27.91
N GLY A 387 9.85 -16.04 27.51
CA GLY A 387 8.95 -16.78 28.41
C GLY A 387 7.84 -15.91 29.03
N LYS A 388 7.74 -14.63 28.66
CA LYS A 388 6.66 -13.73 29.06
C LYS A 388 5.43 -13.94 28.21
N GLY A 389 4.29 -13.46 28.67
CA GLY A 389 3.06 -13.43 27.90
C GLY A 389 3.19 -12.62 26.61
N TYR A 390 2.19 -12.72 25.76
CA TYR A 390 2.11 -12.00 24.49
C TYR A 390 1.20 -10.79 24.60
N THR A 391 1.56 -9.70 23.92
CA THR A 391 0.66 -8.56 23.74
C THR A 391 -0.53 -8.92 22.84
N LEU A 392 -1.57 -8.08 22.82
CA LEU A 392 -2.72 -8.30 21.94
C LEU A 392 -2.30 -8.38 20.47
N ALA A 393 -1.45 -7.45 20.02
CA ALA A 393 -0.94 -7.43 18.64
C ALA A 393 -0.12 -8.69 18.31
N GLN A 394 0.73 -9.15 19.24
CA GLN A 394 1.51 -10.38 19.06
C GLN A 394 0.61 -11.62 18.91
N LYS A 395 -0.51 -11.68 19.63
CA LYS A 395 -1.49 -12.75 19.50
C LYS A 395 -2.27 -12.69 18.19
N MET A 396 -2.67 -11.49 17.74
CA MET A 396 -3.36 -11.33 16.46
C MET A 396 -2.49 -11.78 15.29
N VAL A 397 -1.24 -11.32 15.25
CA VAL A 397 -0.27 -11.75 14.22
C VAL A 397 0.04 -13.24 14.35
N GLY A 398 0.21 -13.73 15.58
CA GLY A 398 0.38 -15.17 15.84
C GLY A 398 -0.76 -16.01 15.27
N LYS A 399 -2.00 -15.65 15.56
CA LYS A 399 -3.19 -16.32 15.02
C LYS A 399 -3.16 -16.37 13.47
N ALA A 400 -2.78 -15.26 12.83
CA ALA A 400 -2.67 -15.19 11.37
C ALA A 400 -1.49 -16.03 10.82
N CYS A 401 -0.53 -16.41 11.66
CA CYS A 401 0.58 -17.31 11.33
C CYS A 401 0.34 -18.76 11.82
N GLY A 402 -0.82 -19.08 12.41
CA GLY A 402 -1.08 -20.38 13.02
C GLY A 402 -0.28 -20.66 14.30
N LEU A 403 0.13 -19.60 15.02
CA LEU A 403 0.95 -19.62 16.23
C LEU A 403 0.19 -18.99 17.42
N PRO A 404 0.55 -19.31 18.67
CA PRO A 404 -0.03 -18.65 19.84
C PRO A 404 0.28 -17.15 19.92
N GLY A 405 1.43 -16.73 19.42
CA GLY A 405 1.90 -15.36 19.38
C GLY A 405 3.21 -15.26 18.59
N VAL A 406 3.60 -14.05 18.23
CA VAL A 406 4.83 -13.76 17.49
C VAL A 406 5.63 -12.69 18.24
N ARG A 407 6.87 -12.99 18.61
CA ARG A 407 7.77 -12.05 19.31
C ARG A 407 8.25 -10.93 18.39
N PRO A 408 8.52 -9.72 18.92
CA PRO A 408 9.16 -8.66 18.15
C PRO A 408 10.49 -9.10 17.55
N GLY A 409 10.74 -8.71 16.30
CA GLY A 409 11.92 -9.13 15.53
C GLY A 409 11.77 -10.47 14.81
N THR A 410 10.65 -11.17 14.99
CA THR A 410 10.36 -12.40 14.24
C THR A 410 9.96 -12.05 12.81
N SER A 411 10.64 -12.63 11.83
CA SER A 411 10.21 -12.60 10.44
C SER A 411 9.11 -13.65 10.21
N CYS A 412 7.95 -13.20 9.75
CA CYS A 412 6.77 -14.05 9.57
C CYS A 412 5.93 -13.62 8.35
N GLU A 413 4.99 -14.46 7.96
CA GLU A 413 4.10 -14.23 6.83
C GLU A 413 2.64 -14.43 7.26
N PRO A 414 2.04 -13.47 8.01
CA PRO A 414 0.66 -13.57 8.44
C PRO A 414 -0.32 -13.58 7.26
N ILE A 415 -1.39 -14.34 7.39
CA ILE A 415 -2.52 -14.35 6.46
C ILE A 415 -3.18 -12.97 6.48
N MET A 416 -3.36 -12.39 5.30
CA MET A 416 -4.03 -11.11 5.09
C MET A 416 -5.52 -11.33 4.81
N THR A 417 -6.35 -11.15 5.82
CA THR A 417 -7.80 -11.38 5.72
C THR A 417 -8.49 -10.24 4.95
N THR A 418 -7.97 -9.03 5.03
CA THR A 418 -8.54 -7.85 4.38
C THR A 418 -7.44 -6.98 3.78
N VAL A 419 -7.58 -6.65 2.49
CA VAL A 419 -6.62 -5.86 1.73
C VAL A 419 -7.30 -4.67 1.09
N GLY A 420 -6.78 -3.46 1.32
CA GLY A 420 -7.31 -2.22 0.79
C GLY A 420 -6.44 -1.60 -0.30
N SER A 421 -7.05 -1.25 -1.43
CA SER A 421 -6.43 -0.47 -2.51
C SER A 421 -7.25 0.78 -2.81
N GLN A 422 -6.61 1.93 -2.94
CA GLN A 422 -7.29 3.20 -3.21
C GLN A 422 -6.82 3.79 -4.55
N ASP A 423 -7.59 4.71 -5.09
CA ASP A 423 -7.47 5.21 -6.47
C ASP A 423 -6.15 5.90 -6.82
N THR A 424 -5.46 6.53 -5.86
CA THR A 424 -4.15 7.16 -6.15
C THR A 424 -2.98 6.16 -6.17
N THR A 425 -3.19 4.94 -5.69
CA THR A 425 -2.24 3.82 -5.75
C THR A 425 -2.78 2.61 -6.52
N GLY A 426 -4.08 2.54 -6.76
CA GLY A 426 -4.76 1.44 -7.41
C GLY A 426 -4.23 1.07 -8.81
N PRO A 427 -3.95 2.05 -9.69
CA PRO A 427 -3.30 1.76 -10.97
C PRO A 427 -1.94 1.09 -10.82
N MET A 428 -1.15 1.49 -9.82
CA MET A 428 0.13 0.83 -9.52
C MET A 428 -0.08 -0.56 -8.93
N THR A 429 -1.03 -0.71 -8.01
CA THR A 429 -1.39 -2.03 -7.44
C THR A 429 -1.86 -2.98 -8.55
N ARG A 430 -2.66 -2.51 -9.50
CA ARG A 430 -3.05 -3.26 -10.70
C ARG A 430 -1.84 -3.74 -11.49
N ASP A 431 -0.89 -2.86 -11.75
CA ASP A 431 0.29 -3.17 -12.55
C ASP A 431 1.22 -4.16 -11.81
N GLU A 432 1.37 -4.00 -10.49
CA GLU A 432 2.08 -4.98 -9.64
C GLU A 432 1.36 -6.34 -9.61
N LEU A 433 0.01 -6.38 -9.55
CA LEU A 433 -0.77 -7.62 -9.63
C LEU A 433 -0.56 -8.34 -10.97
N LYS A 434 -0.44 -7.59 -12.07
CA LYS A 434 -0.09 -8.16 -13.39
C LYS A 434 1.32 -8.76 -13.38
N GLU A 435 2.28 -8.07 -12.77
CA GLU A 435 3.66 -8.56 -12.62
C GLU A 435 3.75 -9.80 -11.70
N LEU A 436 2.83 -9.92 -10.75
CA LEU A 436 2.68 -11.13 -9.90
C LEU A 436 1.86 -12.24 -10.56
N ALA A 437 1.56 -12.12 -11.85
CA ALA A 437 0.74 -13.09 -12.60
C ALA A 437 -0.62 -13.42 -11.92
N CYS A 438 -1.21 -12.45 -11.23
CA CYS A 438 -2.45 -12.63 -10.48
C CYS A 438 -3.67 -12.65 -11.41
N LEU A 439 -4.28 -13.81 -11.56
CA LEU A 439 -5.54 -14.00 -12.30
C LEU A 439 -6.76 -14.12 -11.37
N GLY A 440 -6.55 -14.29 -10.08
CA GLY A 440 -7.54 -14.33 -9.01
C GLY A 440 -6.91 -14.00 -7.67
N PHE A 441 -7.66 -13.35 -6.77
CA PHE A 441 -7.15 -13.04 -5.43
C PHE A 441 -7.14 -14.27 -4.53
N SER A 442 -6.03 -14.45 -3.80
CA SER A 442 -5.92 -15.45 -2.73
C SER A 442 -6.30 -14.85 -1.36
N ALA A 443 -6.18 -13.54 -1.19
CA ALA A 443 -6.69 -12.87 0.01
C ALA A 443 -8.22 -12.97 0.08
N ASP A 444 -8.74 -13.12 1.28
CA ASP A 444 -10.16 -13.38 1.53
C ASP A 444 -11.06 -12.21 1.07
N LEU A 445 -10.61 -10.96 1.27
CA LEU A 445 -11.26 -9.76 0.75
C LEU A 445 -10.23 -8.75 0.26
N VAL A 446 -10.34 -8.35 -1.01
CA VAL A 446 -9.58 -7.24 -1.59
C VAL A 446 -10.56 -6.16 -2.04
N MET A 447 -10.39 -4.93 -1.54
CA MET A 447 -11.25 -3.80 -1.87
C MET A 447 -10.49 -2.73 -2.62
N GLN A 448 -11.10 -2.22 -3.71
CA GLN A 448 -10.66 -1.03 -4.44
C GLN A 448 -11.64 0.13 -4.20
N SER A 449 -11.12 1.33 -3.95
CA SER A 449 -11.94 2.54 -3.76
C SER A 449 -11.49 3.70 -4.65
N PHE A 450 -12.32 4.78 -4.66
CA PHE A 450 -12.11 5.98 -5.46
C PHE A 450 -12.25 7.27 -4.65
N CYS A 451 -11.97 7.23 -3.35
CA CYS A 451 -12.22 8.32 -2.41
C CYS A 451 -11.35 9.57 -2.61
N HIS A 452 -10.19 9.44 -3.25
CA HIS A 452 -9.28 10.57 -3.46
C HIS A 452 -9.54 11.35 -4.74
N THR A 453 -10.13 10.72 -5.75
CA THR A 453 -10.31 11.30 -7.09
C THR A 453 -11.77 11.48 -7.50
N ALA A 454 -12.73 11.11 -6.64
CA ALA A 454 -14.16 11.20 -6.94
C ALA A 454 -14.65 12.64 -7.10
N ALA A 455 -14.21 13.54 -6.21
CA ALA A 455 -14.51 14.96 -6.32
C ALA A 455 -13.52 15.63 -7.29
N TYR A 456 -14.02 16.34 -8.27
CA TYR A 456 -13.24 17.08 -9.29
C TYR A 456 -12.26 16.19 -10.10
N PRO A 457 -12.73 15.07 -10.72
CA PRO A 457 -11.86 14.14 -11.43
C PRO A 457 -11.24 14.79 -12.68
N LYS A 458 -9.97 14.49 -12.91
CA LYS A 458 -9.28 14.77 -14.16
C LYS A 458 -9.60 13.69 -15.21
N PRO A 459 -9.37 13.91 -16.52
CA PRO A 459 -9.65 12.88 -17.55
C PRO A 459 -9.00 11.52 -17.27
N VAL A 460 -7.79 11.50 -16.71
CA VAL A 460 -7.10 10.26 -16.32
C VAL A 460 -7.79 9.56 -15.14
N ASP A 461 -8.36 10.31 -14.20
CA ASP A 461 -9.12 9.75 -13.09
C ASP A 461 -10.40 9.09 -13.61
N ILE A 462 -11.10 9.72 -14.56
CA ILE A 462 -12.29 9.15 -15.19
C ILE A 462 -11.96 7.82 -15.87
N LYS A 463 -10.85 7.74 -16.60
CA LYS A 463 -10.36 6.48 -17.17
C LYS A 463 -10.14 5.41 -16.10
N THR A 464 -9.46 5.78 -15.01
CA THR A 464 -9.23 4.90 -13.85
C THR A 464 -10.52 4.43 -13.22
N HIS A 465 -11.53 5.31 -13.08
CA HIS A 465 -12.85 4.99 -12.54
C HIS A 465 -13.61 3.94 -13.38
N HIS A 466 -13.33 3.88 -14.68
CA HIS A 466 -13.92 2.87 -15.57
C HIS A 466 -13.14 1.56 -15.61
N GLU A 467 -11.81 1.60 -15.58
CA GLU A 467 -10.98 0.41 -15.81
C GLU A 467 -10.71 -0.41 -14.54
N LEU A 468 -10.50 0.24 -13.39
CA LEU A 468 -10.14 -0.46 -12.15
C LEU A 468 -11.25 -1.34 -11.58
N PRO A 469 -12.54 -0.95 -11.59
CA PRO A 469 -13.61 -1.80 -11.06
C PRO A 469 -13.64 -3.18 -11.71
N ASP A 470 -13.62 -3.25 -13.02
CA ASP A 470 -13.65 -4.51 -13.77
C ASP A 470 -12.40 -5.35 -13.50
N PHE A 471 -11.23 -4.71 -13.38
CA PHE A 471 -9.99 -5.41 -13.06
C PHE A 471 -10.03 -6.10 -11.69
N PHE A 472 -10.53 -5.42 -10.66
CA PHE A 472 -10.63 -5.98 -9.31
C PHE A 472 -11.78 -7.00 -9.21
N SER A 473 -12.96 -6.68 -9.76
CA SER A 473 -14.12 -7.57 -9.70
C SER A 473 -13.91 -8.88 -10.45
N SER A 474 -13.23 -8.85 -11.60
CA SER A 474 -12.92 -10.08 -12.36
C SER A 474 -11.98 -11.03 -11.64
N ARG A 475 -11.30 -10.56 -10.58
CA ARG A 475 -10.42 -11.34 -9.71
C ARG A 475 -11.04 -11.71 -8.37
N GLY A 476 -12.35 -11.48 -8.20
CA GLY A 476 -13.09 -11.75 -6.96
C GLY A 476 -12.97 -10.63 -5.92
N GLY A 477 -12.56 -9.44 -6.31
CA GLY A 477 -12.47 -8.26 -5.44
C GLY A 477 -13.77 -7.48 -5.34
N VAL A 478 -13.83 -6.59 -4.35
CA VAL A 478 -14.90 -5.61 -4.15
C VAL A 478 -14.41 -4.26 -4.64
N ALA A 479 -15.06 -3.66 -5.62
CA ALA A 479 -14.72 -2.32 -6.11
C ALA A 479 -15.85 -1.34 -5.79
N LEU A 480 -15.54 -0.32 -4.99
CA LEU A 480 -16.44 0.79 -4.72
C LEU A 480 -16.60 1.65 -5.98
N ARG A 481 -17.59 2.51 -5.98
CA ARG A 481 -17.84 3.48 -7.05
C ARG A 481 -17.37 4.87 -6.62
N PRO A 482 -16.98 5.75 -7.57
CA PRO A 482 -16.75 7.14 -7.24
C PRO A 482 -17.93 7.76 -6.51
N GLY A 483 -17.66 8.38 -5.34
CA GLY A 483 -18.70 8.95 -4.49
C GLY A 483 -19.33 7.99 -3.49
N ASP A 484 -18.95 6.72 -3.43
CA ASP A 484 -19.37 5.81 -2.36
C ASP A 484 -18.73 6.20 -1.02
N GLY A 485 -17.54 6.77 -1.06
CA GLY A 485 -16.89 7.35 0.11
C GLY A 485 -15.49 6.82 0.39
N ILE A 486 -15.03 7.08 1.60
CA ILE A 486 -13.68 6.79 2.06
C ILE A 486 -13.49 5.29 2.26
N ILE A 487 -12.39 4.76 1.70
CA ILE A 487 -12.07 3.33 1.77
C ILE A 487 -12.10 2.79 3.21
N HIS A 488 -11.53 3.52 4.16
CA HIS A 488 -11.41 3.05 5.54
C HIS A 488 -12.76 2.85 6.21
N SER A 489 -13.71 3.77 5.98
CA SER A 489 -15.08 3.65 6.48
C SER A 489 -15.81 2.42 5.90
N TRP A 490 -15.53 2.05 4.65
CA TRP A 490 -16.07 0.85 4.02
C TRP A 490 -15.33 -0.43 4.44
N LEU A 491 -14.00 -0.42 4.50
CA LEU A 491 -13.23 -1.57 4.97
C LEU A 491 -13.62 -1.97 6.39
N ASN A 492 -13.78 -0.98 7.28
CA ASN A 492 -14.18 -1.24 8.66
C ASN A 492 -15.52 -1.98 8.76
N ARG A 493 -16.46 -1.73 7.82
CA ARG A 493 -17.72 -2.48 7.70
C ARG A 493 -17.55 -3.92 7.26
N MET A 494 -16.38 -4.30 6.77
CA MET A 494 -16.09 -5.65 6.26
C MET A 494 -14.99 -6.36 7.05
N LEU A 495 -14.55 -5.81 8.19
CA LEU A 495 -13.54 -6.44 9.03
C LEU A 495 -14.08 -7.65 9.81
N LEU A 496 -13.18 -8.56 10.09
CA LEU A 496 -13.39 -9.65 11.04
C LEU A 496 -12.54 -9.41 12.30
N PRO A 497 -13.06 -9.72 13.49
CA PRO A 497 -12.32 -9.54 14.74
C PRO A 497 -11.03 -10.35 14.79
N ASP A 498 -10.00 -9.78 15.41
CA ASP A 498 -8.71 -10.43 15.65
C ASP A 498 -8.03 -10.96 14.37
N THR A 499 -8.20 -10.24 13.25
CA THR A 499 -7.57 -10.58 11.96
C THR A 499 -6.53 -9.54 11.57
N VAL A 500 -5.66 -9.94 10.65
CA VAL A 500 -4.58 -9.10 10.12
C VAL A 500 -4.92 -8.67 8.70
N GLY A 501 -4.54 -7.43 8.35
CA GLY A 501 -4.69 -6.94 7.00
C GLY A 501 -3.68 -5.87 6.62
N THR A 502 -3.84 -5.36 5.41
CA THR A 502 -2.98 -4.32 4.85
C THR A 502 -3.75 -3.40 3.91
N GLY A 503 -3.13 -2.32 3.50
CA GLY A 503 -3.64 -1.44 2.46
C GLY A 503 -2.64 -0.40 1.99
N GLY A 504 -2.92 0.17 0.83
CA GLY A 504 -2.05 1.14 0.15
C GLY A 504 -2.14 2.57 0.69
N ASP A 505 -2.90 2.79 1.75
CA ASP A 505 -3.00 4.07 2.44
C ASP A 505 -2.47 3.95 3.88
N SER A 506 -1.71 4.95 4.34
CA SER A 506 -1.17 4.97 5.70
C SER A 506 -2.24 4.98 6.80
N HIS A 507 -3.47 5.39 6.48
CA HIS A 507 -4.63 5.36 7.36
C HIS A 507 -5.42 4.05 7.29
N THR A 508 -4.91 3.01 6.66
CA THR A 508 -5.46 1.66 6.78
C THR A 508 -5.15 1.14 8.19
N ARG A 509 -6.05 1.42 9.15
CA ARG A 509 -5.88 1.13 10.59
C ARG A 509 -7.13 0.45 11.12
N PHE A 510 -7.06 -0.84 11.34
CA PHE A 510 -8.23 -1.66 11.66
C PHE A 510 -8.57 -1.63 13.15
N PRO A 511 -9.77 -1.14 13.55
CA PRO A 511 -10.15 -1.13 14.96
C PRO A 511 -10.60 -2.49 15.50
N LEU A 512 -10.98 -3.45 14.64
CA LEU A 512 -11.39 -4.80 15.06
C LEU A 512 -10.27 -5.83 15.01
N GLY A 513 -9.13 -5.48 14.43
CA GLY A 513 -7.98 -6.33 14.26
C GLY A 513 -6.71 -5.50 14.27
N ILE A 514 -5.78 -5.87 13.42
CA ILE A 514 -4.55 -5.12 13.19
C ILE A 514 -4.24 -5.04 11.70
N SER A 515 -3.69 -3.91 11.27
CA SER A 515 -3.25 -3.75 9.89
C SER A 515 -1.89 -3.09 9.80
N PHE A 516 -1.16 -3.47 8.78
CA PHE A 516 0.16 -2.94 8.46
C PHE A 516 0.13 -2.28 7.09
N PRO A 517 -0.05 -0.96 6.99
CA PRO A 517 -0.05 -0.24 5.72
C PRO A 517 1.26 -0.47 4.97
N ALA A 518 1.15 -0.62 3.65
CA ALA A 518 2.28 -0.97 2.80
C ALA A 518 2.23 -0.26 1.45
N GLY A 519 3.34 -0.29 0.72
CA GLY A 519 3.38 0.16 -0.68
C GLY A 519 2.59 -0.76 -1.60
N SER A 520 2.26 -0.27 -2.79
CA SER A 520 1.43 -1.00 -3.78
C SER A 520 1.96 -2.39 -4.12
N GLY A 521 3.27 -2.61 -4.07
CA GLY A 521 3.89 -3.92 -4.31
C GLY A 521 3.51 -4.97 -3.26
N LEU A 522 3.61 -4.63 -1.96
CA LEU A 522 3.19 -5.52 -0.87
C LEU A 522 1.67 -5.67 -0.80
N VAL A 523 0.91 -4.63 -1.12
CA VAL A 523 -0.55 -4.70 -1.21
C VAL A 523 -0.96 -5.68 -2.33
N ALA A 524 -0.29 -5.61 -3.49
CA ALA A 524 -0.49 -6.54 -4.58
C ALA A 524 -0.08 -7.98 -4.19
N PHE A 525 1.05 -8.13 -3.51
CA PHE A 525 1.53 -9.42 -2.99
C PHE A 525 0.50 -10.03 -2.04
N ALA A 526 0.00 -9.24 -1.09
CA ALA A 526 -1.04 -9.67 -0.15
C ALA A 526 -2.33 -10.10 -0.86
N GLY A 527 -2.77 -9.34 -1.86
CA GLY A 527 -3.95 -9.70 -2.66
C GLY A 527 -3.77 -10.98 -3.46
N ALA A 528 -2.62 -11.12 -4.13
CA ALA A 528 -2.31 -12.25 -5.01
C ALA A 528 -2.02 -13.55 -4.24
N LEU A 529 -1.32 -13.49 -3.12
CA LEU A 529 -0.82 -14.66 -2.39
C LEU A 529 -1.52 -14.89 -1.04
N GLY A 530 -2.32 -13.93 -0.58
CA GLY A 530 -3.08 -14.04 0.67
C GLY A 530 -2.26 -13.88 1.95
N VAL A 531 -0.97 -13.60 1.84
CA VAL A 531 -0.04 -13.39 2.95
C VAL A 531 0.82 -12.15 2.70
N MET A 532 1.46 -11.60 3.74
CA MET A 532 2.40 -10.50 3.58
C MET A 532 3.61 -10.71 4.48
N PRO A 533 4.84 -10.50 3.98
CA PRO A 533 6.04 -10.56 4.83
C PRO A 533 6.01 -9.44 5.87
N LEU A 534 6.33 -9.79 7.09
CA LEU A 534 6.36 -8.91 8.24
C LEU A 534 7.49 -9.27 9.19
N ASP A 535 8.33 -8.30 9.51
CA ASP A 535 9.19 -8.39 10.69
C ASP A 535 8.40 -7.80 11.86
N MET A 536 8.02 -8.66 12.82
CA MET A 536 7.11 -8.27 13.90
C MET A 536 7.65 -7.08 14.69
N PRO A 537 6.95 -5.91 14.68
CA PRO A 537 7.40 -4.75 15.44
C PRO A 537 7.20 -4.92 16.95
N GLU A 538 7.95 -4.13 17.72
CA GLU A 538 7.63 -3.90 19.13
C GLU A 538 6.30 -3.14 19.28
N SER A 539 5.68 -3.23 20.46
CA SER A 539 4.47 -2.48 20.79
C SER A 539 4.74 -1.39 21.83
N VAL A 540 4.06 -0.26 21.67
CA VAL A 540 3.88 0.78 22.69
C VAL A 540 2.44 0.70 23.16
N LEU A 541 2.23 0.59 24.47
CA LEU A 541 0.91 0.58 25.07
C LEU A 541 0.49 1.98 25.47
N VAL A 542 -0.68 2.42 24.98
CA VAL A 542 -1.38 3.63 25.46
C VAL A 542 -2.57 3.18 26.30
N ARG A 543 -2.54 3.47 27.57
CA ARG A 543 -3.57 3.09 28.54
C ARG A 543 -4.29 4.31 29.05
N PHE A 544 -5.60 4.37 28.79
CA PHE A 544 -6.48 5.39 29.34
C PHE A 544 -7.05 4.96 30.69
N LYS A 545 -7.14 5.91 31.61
CA LYS A 545 -7.73 5.77 32.94
C LYS A 545 -8.70 6.93 33.21
N GLY A 546 -9.61 6.75 34.16
CA GLY A 546 -10.58 7.77 34.55
C GLY A 546 -11.71 7.89 33.53
N GLU A 547 -12.45 8.98 33.64
CA GLU A 547 -13.65 9.25 32.83
C GLU A 547 -13.47 10.49 31.97
N LEU A 548 -14.11 10.44 30.77
CA LEU A 548 -14.12 11.57 29.85
C LEU A 548 -14.83 12.78 30.50
N GLN A 549 -14.16 13.92 30.47
CA GLN A 549 -14.69 15.15 31.09
C GLN A 549 -15.72 15.82 30.17
N PRO A 550 -16.71 16.58 30.73
CA PRO A 550 -17.69 17.31 29.93
C PRO A 550 -17.02 18.23 28.88
N GLY A 551 -17.49 18.14 27.65
CA GLY A 551 -16.96 18.95 26.54
C GLY A 551 -15.69 18.38 25.86
N ILE A 552 -15.10 17.36 26.46
CA ILE A 552 -13.93 16.67 25.87
C ILE A 552 -14.42 15.57 24.91
N THR A 553 -13.85 15.51 23.74
CA THR A 553 -14.22 14.60 22.66
C THR A 553 -13.13 13.55 22.43
N LEU A 554 -13.42 12.55 21.61
CA LEU A 554 -12.40 11.58 21.19
C LEU A 554 -11.23 12.22 20.45
N ARG A 555 -11.48 13.29 19.69
CA ARG A 555 -10.40 14.01 19.01
C ARG A 555 -9.41 14.64 20.01
N ASP A 556 -9.89 15.10 21.15
CA ASP A 556 -9.02 15.59 22.21
C ASP A 556 -8.18 14.47 22.82
N ILE A 557 -8.76 13.26 22.98
CA ILE A 557 -8.02 12.07 23.42
C ILE A 557 -6.96 11.67 22.41
N VAL A 558 -7.27 11.70 21.09
CA VAL A 558 -6.30 11.48 20.01
C VAL A 558 -5.10 12.42 20.16
N ASN A 559 -5.36 13.71 20.42
CA ASN A 559 -4.32 14.72 20.58
C ASN A 559 -3.63 14.64 21.96
N ALA A 560 -4.27 14.04 22.96
CA ALA A 560 -3.67 13.80 24.28
C ALA A 560 -2.51 12.80 24.21
N ILE A 561 -2.52 11.86 23.27
CA ILE A 561 -1.44 10.87 23.09
C ILE A 561 -0.11 11.56 22.82
N PRO A 562 0.06 12.34 21.74
CA PRO A 562 1.29 13.09 21.52
C PRO A 562 1.57 14.14 22.61
N TYR A 563 0.54 14.77 23.19
CA TYR A 563 0.71 15.74 24.27
C TYR A 563 1.43 15.13 25.49
N VAL A 564 0.96 13.98 25.96
CA VAL A 564 1.57 13.28 27.10
C VAL A 564 2.94 12.70 26.73
N ALA A 565 3.09 12.13 25.51
CA ALA A 565 4.35 11.61 25.05
C ALA A 565 5.45 12.70 24.97
N ILE A 566 5.09 13.92 24.58
CA ILE A 566 6.02 15.08 24.58
C ILE A 566 6.41 15.44 26.01
N GLN A 567 5.45 15.52 26.94
CA GLN A 567 5.73 15.82 28.36
C GLN A 567 6.66 14.77 28.99
N GLN A 568 6.57 13.52 28.56
CA GLN A 568 7.44 12.42 29.01
C GLN A 568 8.79 12.36 28.28
N GLY A 569 9.04 13.26 27.31
CA GLY A 569 10.28 13.25 26.51
C GLY A 569 10.41 12.09 25.54
N LEU A 570 9.32 11.42 25.21
CA LEU A 570 9.25 10.28 24.29
C LEU A 570 8.98 10.70 22.82
N LEU A 571 8.50 11.92 22.64
CA LEU A 571 8.22 12.53 21.34
C LEU A 571 8.72 13.97 21.31
N THR A 572 9.26 14.42 20.18
CA THR A 572 9.63 15.84 19.97
C THR A 572 8.91 16.37 18.73
N VAL A 573 8.55 17.66 18.76
CA VAL A 573 8.00 18.34 17.57
C VAL A 573 9.11 18.76 16.63
N GLU A 574 10.24 19.15 17.16
CA GLU A 574 11.42 19.55 16.41
C GLU A 574 11.91 18.42 15.51
N LYS A 575 12.34 18.76 14.29
CA LYS A 575 12.80 17.80 13.29
C LYS A 575 14.24 17.40 13.47
N GLU A 576 15.06 18.31 14.04
CA GLU A 576 16.43 18.02 14.36
C GLU A 576 16.52 17.12 15.61
N ASN A 577 17.24 16.01 15.53
CA ASN A 577 17.33 15.00 16.59
C ASN A 577 15.96 14.49 17.08
N LYS A 578 15.00 14.33 16.15
CA LYS A 578 13.63 13.93 16.46
C LYS A 578 13.59 12.61 17.24
N LYS A 579 12.95 12.66 18.41
CA LYS A 579 12.53 11.47 19.15
C LYS A 579 11.10 11.13 18.78
N ASN A 580 10.82 9.86 18.53
CA ASN A 580 9.47 9.35 18.31
C ASN A 580 9.40 7.88 18.73
N ILE A 581 8.88 7.65 19.94
CA ILE A 581 8.73 6.30 20.52
C ILE A 581 7.82 5.40 19.67
N PHE A 582 6.91 5.99 18.92
CA PHE A 582 5.92 5.26 18.12
C PHE A 582 6.44 4.81 16.77
N SER A 583 7.49 5.46 16.25
CA SER A 583 7.98 5.22 14.89
C SER A 583 8.40 3.76 14.68
N GLY A 584 7.79 3.09 13.69
CA GLY A 584 8.05 1.69 13.36
C GLY A 584 7.52 0.68 14.38
N ARG A 585 6.78 1.12 15.41
CA ARG A 585 6.17 0.27 16.44
C ARG A 585 4.65 0.17 16.26
N ILE A 586 4.07 -0.81 16.89
CA ILE A 586 2.61 -0.96 16.98
C ILE A 586 2.11 -0.13 18.18
N MET A 587 1.07 0.68 17.97
CA MET A 587 0.37 1.31 19.08
C MET A 587 -0.79 0.43 19.50
N GLU A 588 -0.73 -0.13 20.70
CA GLU A 588 -1.83 -0.85 21.33
C GLU A 588 -2.56 0.07 22.30
N ILE A 589 -3.89 0.14 22.18
CA ILE A 589 -4.72 1.09 22.93
C ILE A 589 -5.68 0.30 23.83
N GLU A 590 -5.78 0.69 25.11
CA GLU A 590 -6.72 0.10 26.07
C GLU A 590 -7.28 1.12 27.05
N GLY A 591 -8.29 0.71 27.81
CA GLY A 591 -8.92 1.53 28.86
C GLY A 591 -10.22 2.19 28.42
N LEU A 592 -10.70 1.94 27.20
CA LEU A 592 -11.93 2.50 26.64
C LEU A 592 -12.77 1.36 25.99
N PRO A 593 -13.17 0.31 26.74
CA PRO A 593 -13.75 -0.90 26.16
C PRO A 593 -15.13 -0.68 25.53
N ASP A 594 -15.87 0.32 25.96
CA ASP A 594 -17.25 0.60 25.55
C ASP A 594 -17.36 1.56 24.36
N LEU A 595 -16.24 1.98 23.78
CA LEU A 595 -16.26 2.79 22.56
C LEU A 595 -16.97 2.05 21.45
N LYS A 596 -17.81 2.75 20.70
CA LYS A 596 -18.32 2.23 19.43
C LYS A 596 -17.17 2.06 18.43
N VAL A 597 -17.30 1.14 17.51
CA VAL A 597 -16.21 0.82 16.56
C VAL A 597 -15.83 2.04 15.71
N GLU A 598 -16.79 2.86 15.32
CA GLU A 598 -16.57 4.12 14.60
C GLU A 598 -15.74 5.11 15.42
N GLN A 599 -15.93 5.14 16.74
CA GLN A 599 -15.15 5.96 17.66
C GLN A 599 -13.74 5.37 17.85
N ALA A 600 -13.64 4.05 18.00
CA ALA A 600 -12.36 3.36 18.12
C ALA A 600 -11.47 3.61 16.90
N PHE A 601 -12.07 3.73 15.73
CA PHE A 601 -11.34 4.02 14.51
C PHE A 601 -10.67 5.40 14.53
N GLU A 602 -11.23 6.43 15.14
CA GLU A 602 -10.53 7.72 15.28
C GLU A 602 -9.17 7.57 15.99
N LEU A 603 -9.12 6.74 17.04
CA LEU A 603 -7.88 6.49 17.78
C LEU A 603 -6.88 5.67 16.97
N THR A 604 -7.32 4.60 16.31
CA THR A 604 -6.43 3.78 15.51
C THR A 604 -5.94 4.51 14.25
N ASP A 605 -6.80 5.26 13.59
CA ASP A 605 -6.49 6.03 12.37
C ASP A 605 -5.38 7.05 12.59
N ALA A 606 -5.46 7.81 13.68
CA ALA A 606 -4.50 8.84 14.03
C ALA A 606 -3.07 8.32 14.27
N THR A 607 -2.89 7.02 14.50
CA THR A 607 -1.56 6.41 14.68
C THR A 607 -0.69 6.51 13.43
N ALA A 608 -1.31 6.73 12.26
CA ALA A 608 -0.61 7.00 11.01
C ALA A 608 0.29 8.24 11.10
N GLU A 609 -0.14 9.25 11.86
CA GLU A 609 0.61 10.51 12.02
C GLU A 609 1.80 10.38 12.96
N ARG A 610 1.87 9.29 13.74
CA ARG A 610 2.99 8.96 14.65
C ARG A 610 3.99 8.00 13.98
N SER A 611 3.83 7.71 12.70
CA SER A 611 4.63 6.75 11.94
C SER A 611 4.59 5.34 12.56
N CYS A 612 3.49 4.96 13.18
CA CYS A 612 3.31 3.60 13.68
C CYS A 612 3.31 2.58 12.53
N ALA A 613 3.91 1.42 12.77
CA ALA A 613 3.84 0.30 11.83
C ALA A 613 2.42 -0.29 11.72
N GLY A 614 1.72 -0.31 12.85
CA GLY A 614 0.36 -0.79 12.99
C GLY A 614 -0.31 -0.26 14.23
N SER A 615 -1.58 -0.57 14.42
CA SER A 615 -2.31 -0.25 15.65
C SER A 615 -3.42 -1.23 15.90
N THR A 616 -3.77 -1.42 17.16
CA THR A 616 -4.96 -2.16 17.59
C THR A 616 -5.53 -1.55 18.86
N ILE A 617 -6.80 -1.81 19.15
CA ILE A 617 -7.51 -1.30 20.33
C ILE A 617 -8.32 -2.42 20.99
N LYS A 618 -8.27 -2.48 22.31
CA LYS A 618 -9.08 -3.42 23.07
C LYS A 618 -10.50 -2.89 23.24
N LEU A 619 -11.47 -3.62 22.68
CA LEU A 619 -12.91 -3.33 22.77
C LEU A 619 -13.65 -4.44 23.51
N SER A 620 -14.90 -4.16 23.94
CA SER A 620 -15.78 -5.18 24.51
C SER A 620 -16.41 -6.06 23.42
N VAL A 621 -16.77 -7.28 23.79
CA VAL A 621 -17.45 -8.23 22.89
C VAL A 621 -18.78 -7.66 22.42
N GLU A 622 -19.50 -6.97 23.31
CA GLU A 622 -20.80 -6.35 23.06
C GLU A 622 -20.73 -5.32 21.94
N THR A 623 -19.74 -4.41 22.02
CA THR A 623 -19.51 -3.36 21.00
C THR A 623 -19.20 -3.98 19.64
N VAL A 624 -18.34 -4.98 19.60
CA VAL A 624 -17.97 -5.66 18.35
C VAL A 624 -19.16 -6.42 17.77
N ALA A 625 -19.94 -7.13 18.61
CA ALA A 625 -21.11 -7.88 18.18
C ALA A 625 -22.21 -6.96 17.63
N GLU A 626 -22.45 -5.79 18.26
CA GLU A 626 -23.38 -4.78 17.73
C GLU A 626 -22.97 -4.35 16.31
N TYR A 627 -21.72 -4.02 16.14
CA TYR A 627 -21.18 -3.57 14.85
C TYR A 627 -21.26 -4.66 13.77
N LEU A 628 -20.92 -5.91 14.10
CA LEU A 628 -20.99 -7.01 13.13
C LEU A 628 -22.42 -7.34 12.72
N ARG A 629 -23.41 -7.28 13.63
CA ARG A 629 -24.83 -7.43 13.25
C ARG A 629 -25.24 -6.39 12.23
N SER A 630 -24.90 -5.14 12.47
CA SER A 630 -25.13 -4.04 11.54
C SER A 630 -24.45 -4.32 10.18
N ASN A 631 -23.22 -4.80 10.19
CA ASN A 631 -22.48 -5.07 8.96
C ASN A 631 -23.06 -6.25 8.17
N VAL A 632 -23.52 -7.30 8.83
CA VAL A 632 -24.23 -8.42 8.17
C VAL A 632 -25.47 -7.90 7.44
N ALA A 633 -26.28 -7.04 8.07
CA ALA A 633 -27.44 -6.44 7.43
C ALA A 633 -27.05 -5.59 6.21
N LEU A 634 -26.00 -4.77 6.34
CA LEU A 634 -25.47 -3.96 5.23
C LEU A 634 -25.03 -4.85 4.05
N LEU A 635 -24.21 -5.87 4.30
CA LEU A 635 -23.68 -6.72 3.24
C LEU A 635 -24.78 -7.51 2.52
N LYS A 636 -25.80 -8.01 3.24
CA LYS A 636 -27.00 -8.64 2.65
C LYS A 636 -27.74 -7.68 1.72
N ASN A 637 -27.93 -6.42 2.14
CA ASN A 637 -28.55 -5.39 1.33
C ASN A 637 -27.73 -5.07 0.07
N LEU A 638 -26.40 -4.98 0.16
CA LEU A 638 -25.52 -4.76 -0.99
C LEU A 638 -25.62 -5.89 -2.02
N ILE A 639 -25.66 -7.15 -1.58
CA ILE A 639 -25.84 -8.30 -2.47
C ILE A 639 -27.20 -8.22 -3.16
N ALA A 640 -28.27 -7.96 -2.42
CA ALA A 640 -29.62 -7.87 -2.94
C ALA A 640 -29.79 -6.77 -3.99
N ARG A 641 -29.03 -5.68 -3.86
CA ARG A 641 -28.99 -4.58 -4.86
C ARG A 641 -28.04 -4.86 -6.03
N GLY A 642 -27.46 -6.06 -6.11
CA GLY A 642 -26.51 -6.43 -7.16
C GLY A 642 -25.17 -5.69 -7.09
N TYR A 643 -24.76 -5.29 -5.89
CA TYR A 643 -23.51 -4.58 -5.68
C TYR A 643 -22.36 -5.59 -5.52
N GLN A 644 -21.42 -5.57 -6.43
CA GLN A 644 -20.15 -6.30 -6.40
C GLN A 644 -20.20 -7.85 -6.47
N ASP A 645 -19.08 -8.52 -6.21
CA ASP A 645 -18.95 -9.98 -6.19
C ASP A 645 -19.72 -10.56 -4.98
N SER A 646 -20.85 -11.19 -5.26
CA SER A 646 -21.70 -11.75 -4.22
C SER A 646 -21.06 -12.93 -3.49
N ARG A 647 -20.17 -13.70 -4.12
CA ARG A 647 -19.47 -14.84 -3.48
C ARG A 647 -18.54 -14.35 -2.37
N THR A 648 -17.77 -13.30 -2.63
CA THR A 648 -16.88 -12.71 -1.62
C THR A 648 -17.67 -12.12 -0.45
N LEU A 649 -18.75 -11.39 -0.74
CA LEU A 649 -19.61 -10.81 0.29
C LEU A 649 -20.35 -11.88 1.11
N LEU A 650 -20.84 -12.95 0.48
CA LEU A 650 -21.48 -14.07 1.18
C LEU A 650 -20.52 -14.81 2.10
N ARG A 651 -19.29 -15.07 1.65
CA ARG A 651 -18.25 -15.66 2.47
C ARG A 651 -17.97 -14.78 3.70
N ARG A 652 -17.86 -13.47 3.53
CA ARG A 652 -17.65 -12.52 4.62
C ARG A 652 -18.83 -12.48 5.59
N ILE A 653 -20.07 -12.52 5.12
CA ILE A 653 -21.27 -12.64 5.96
C ILE A 653 -21.22 -13.91 6.79
N ALA A 654 -20.93 -15.07 6.17
CA ALA A 654 -20.83 -16.34 6.86
C ALA A 654 -19.77 -16.33 7.97
N GLN A 655 -18.63 -15.70 7.74
CA GLN A 655 -17.57 -15.53 8.74
C GLN A 655 -18.02 -14.63 9.90
N MET A 656 -18.72 -13.52 9.63
CA MET A 656 -19.27 -12.65 10.68
C MET A 656 -20.33 -13.37 11.52
N GLU A 657 -21.25 -14.09 10.86
CA GLU A 657 -22.30 -14.86 11.54
C GLU A 657 -21.72 -16.01 12.38
N ALA A 658 -20.64 -16.66 11.93
CA ALA A 658 -19.94 -17.68 12.69
C ALA A 658 -19.29 -17.09 13.95
N TRP A 659 -18.68 -15.91 13.86
CA TRP A 659 -18.15 -15.22 15.04
C TRP A 659 -19.27 -14.78 15.99
N LEU A 660 -20.37 -14.24 15.49
CA LEU A 660 -21.53 -13.84 16.29
C LEU A 660 -22.19 -15.01 17.03
N ALA A 661 -22.09 -16.23 16.48
CA ALA A 661 -22.61 -17.45 17.14
C ALA A 661 -21.77 -17.85 18.36
N ASN A 662 -20.48 -17.49 18.41
CA ASN A 662 -19.58 -17.74 19.53
C ASN A 662 -18.58 -16.59 19.68
N PRO A 663 -19.03 -15.43 20.18
CA PRO A 663 -18.23 -14.22 20.19
C PRO A 663 -17.11 -14.29 21.23
N VAL A 664 -15.87 -14.31 20.76
CA VAL A 664 -14.66 -14.31 21.58
C VAL A 664 -13.65 -13.34 20.97
N LEU A 665 -13.02 -12.53 21.79
CA LEU A 665 -11.92 -11.64 21.42
C LEU A 665 -10.62 -12.09 22.08
N LEU A 666 -9.50 -11.89 21.40
CA LEU A 666 -8.18 -12.07 21.98
C LEU A 666 -7.91 -10.99 23.04
N GLU A 667 -7.13 -11.37 24.04
CA GLU A 667 -6.64 -10.47 25.07
C GLU A 667 -5.13 -10.59 25.22
N GLY A 668 -4.46 -9.47 25.47
CA GLY A 668 -3.04 -9.48 25.85
C GLY A 668 -2.84 -10.13 27.22
N ASP A 669 -1.71 -10.77 27.41
CA ASP A 669 -1.35 -11.37 28.69
C ASP A 669 -0.91 -10.29 29.69
N ALA A 670 -1.18 -10.47 30.97
CA ALA A 670 -0.92 -9.46 32.01
C ALA A 670 0.58 -9.15 32.19
N ASP A 671 1.46 -10.09 31.88
CA ASP A 671 2.91 -9.94 32.00
C ASP A 671 3.60 -9.71 30.63
N ALA A 672 2.82 -9.30 29.58
CA ALA A 672 3.35 -8.95 28.28
C ALA A 672 4.28 -7.73 28.36
N GLU A 673 5.33 -7.75 27.54
CA GLU A 673 6.35 -6.69 27.52
C GLU A 673 6.06 -5.67 26.40
N TYR A 674 6.23 -4.39 26.71
CA TYR A 674 6.07 -3.26 25.79
C TYR A 674 7.35 -2.41 25.75
N ALA A 675 7.64 -1.80 24.60
CA ALA A 675 8.76 -0.86 24.47
C ALA A 675 8.56 0.40 25.34
N ALA A 676 7.32 0.81 25.54
CA ALA A 676 6.92 1.84 26.48
C ALA A 676 5.44 1.67 26.87
N ILE A 677 5.06 2.16 28.04
CA ILE A 677 3.67 2.27 28.48
C ILE A 677 3.40 3.74 28.78
N ILE A 678 2.40 4.30 28.09
CA ILE A 678 1.97 5.69 28.26
C ILE A 678 0.59 5.66 28.89
N GLU A 679 0.49 6.04 30.15
CA GLU A 679 -0.77 6.16 30.87
C GLU A 679 -1.32 7.57 30.76
N ILE A 680 -2.58 7.71 30.42
CA ILE A 680 -3.30 8.99 30.26
C ILE A 680 -4.51 8.99 31.16
N ASP A 681 -4.54 9.90 32.13
CA ASP A 681 -5.69 10.10 33.02
C ASP A 681 -6.67 11.08 32.37
N LEU A 682 -7.81 10.57 31.93
CA LEU A 682 -8.87 11.38 31.33
C LEU A 682 -9.45 12.44 32.27
N ASN A 683 -9.35 12.21 33.57
CA ASN A 683 -9.82 13.21 34.59
C ASN A 683 -8.96 14.48 34.56
N GLU A 684 -7.72 14.43 34.04
CA GLU A 684 -6.84 15.61 33.96
C GLU A 684 -7.02 16.40 32.65
N ILE A 685 -7.77 15.87 31.67
CA ILE A 685 -8.03 16.56 30.39
C ILE A 685 -9.33 17.39 30.59
N LYS A 686 -9.19 18.69 30.84
CA LYS A 686 -10.31 19.58 31.18
C LYS A 686 -10.65 20.62 30.12
N GLU A 687 -9.88 20.70 29.08
CA GLU A 687 -10.10 21.55 27.91
C GLU A 687 -9.67 20.83 26.63
N PRO A 688 -10.23 21.20 25.46
CA PRO A 688 -9.81 20.62 24.16
C PRO A 688 -8.32 20.75 23.90
N ILE A 689 -7.77 19.75 23.19
CA ILE A 689 -6.39 19.73 22.72
C ILE A 689 -6.40 19.75 21.20
N VAL A 690 -5.75 20.73 20.60
CA VAL A 690 -5.69 20.91 19.16
C VAL A 690 -4.27 20.72 18.63
N ALA A 691 -4.11 20.23 17.40
CA ALA A 691 -2.83 20.31 16.71
C ALA A 691 -2.71 21.68 16.02
N ALA A 692 -1.70 22.44 16.41
CA ALA A 692 -1.44 23.77 15.85
C ALA A 692 -0.74 23.67 14.48
N PRO A 693 -0.79 24.72 13.64
CA PRO A 693 -0.10 24.72 12.34
C PRO A 693 1.41 24.52 12.49
N ASN A 694 2.05 23.77 11.67
CA ASN A 694 1.70 22.89 10.54
C ASN A 694 2.32 21.50 10.79
N ASP A 695 2.07 20.95 11.95
CA ASP A 695 2.56 19.64 12.38
C ASP A 695 1.50 18.94 13.26
N PRO A 696 1.11 17.69 12.97
CA PRO A 696 0.15 16.95 13.80
C PRO A 696 0.64 16.66 15.23
N ASP A 697 1.96 16.72 15.48
CA ASP A 697 2.57 16.56 16.79
C ASP A 697 2.65 17.87 17.58
N ASN A 698 2.45 19.03 16.93
CA ASN A 698 2.47 20.34 17.58
C ASN A 698 1.15 20.62 18.32
N VAL A 699 0.89 19.83 19.34
CA VAL A 699 -0.37 19.89 20.10
C VAL A 699 -0.33 20.97 21.17
N LYS A 700 -1.46 21.67 21.32
CA LYS A 700 -1.68 22.80 22.22
C LYS A 700 -3.01 22.66 22.95
N LEU A 701 -3.08 23.17 24.15
CA LEU A 701 -4.36 23.34 24.83
C LEU A 701 -5.18 24.45 24.14
N LEU A 702 -6.49 24.35 24.18
CA LEU A 702 -7.38 25.36 23.59
C LEU A 702 -7.09 26.77 24.13
N SER A 703 -6.80 26.89 25.43
CA SER A 703 -6.44 28.15 26.08
C SER A 703 -5.20 28.83 25.52
N GLU A 704 -4.25 28.05 24.95
CA GLU A 704 -3.02 28.58 24.35
C GLU A 704 -3.22 29.20 22.95
N VAL A 705 -4.29 28.81 22.26
CA VAL A 705 -4.60 29.24 20.88
C VAL A 705 -5.90 30.02 20.75
N ALA A 706 -6.57 30.29 21.87
CA ALA A 706 -7.84 31.01 21.92
C ALA A 706 -7.72 32.38 21.24
N ASN A 707 -8.79 32.77 20.52
CA ASN A 707 -8.92 34.03 19.75
C ASN A 707 -8.12 34.11 18.45
N ASP A 708 -7.35 33.07 18.06
CA ASP A 708 -6.76 33.06 16.73
C ASP A 708 -7.87 33.11 15.66
N PRO A 709 -7.75 34.02 14.66
CA PRO A 709 -8.76 34.15 13.60
C PRO A 709 -8.83 32.90 12.74
N VAL A 710 -10.03 32.51 12.33
CA VAL A 710 -10.28 31.39 11.42
C VAL A 710 -11.12 31.89 10.24
N GLN A 711 -10.62 31.71 9.02
CA GLN A 711 -11.30 32.13 7.81
C GLN A 711 -12.05 30.97 7.14
N GLU A 712 -11.51 29.74 7.20
CA GLU A 712 -12.14 28.59 6.61
C GLU A 712 -12.23 27.42 7.62
N VAL A 713 -13.28 26.62 7.51
CA VAL A 713 -13.49 25.42 8.33
C VAL A 713 -13.76 24.23 7.42
N PHE A 714 -13.11 23.13 7.67
CA PHE A 714 -13.32 21.87 6.96
C PHE A 714 -13.76 20.77 7.92
N LEU A 715 -14.96 20.24 7.67
CA LEU A 715 -15.49 19.04 8.32
C LEU A 715 -15.48 17.88 7.31
N GLY A 716 -14.63 16.91 7.53
CA GLY A 716 -14.42 15.75 6.65
C GLY A 716 -13.20 14.97 7.07
N SER A 717 -12.90 13.90 6.43
CA SER A 717 -11.78 12.96 6.57
C SER A 717 -12.21 11.57 7.06
N CYS A 718 -11.31 10.61 7.01
CA CYS A 718 -11.51 9.26 7.55
C CYS A 718 -11.77 9.23 9.07
N MET A 719 -11.30 10.23 9.80
CA MET A 719 -11.56 10.37 11.25
C MET A 719 -12.97 10.85 11.58
N THR A 720 -13.83 11.13 10.59
CA THR A 720 -15.20 11.56 10.82
C THR A 720 -16.21 10.42 10.66
N ASN A 721 -17.30 10.50 11.36
CA ASN A 721 -18.46 9.61 11.32
C ASN A 721 -19.74 10.44 11.43
N ILE A 722 -20.90 9.82 11.25
CA ILE A 722 -22.19 10.52 11.22
C ILE A 722 -22.46 11.38 12.45
N GLY A 723 -21.98 10.97 13.61
CA GLY A 723 -22.14 11.73 14.87
C GLY A 723 -21.52 13.13 14.83
N HIS A 724 -20.37 13.26 14.16
CA HIS A 724 -19.70 14.55 14.01
C HIS A 724 -20.51 15.55 13.18
N TYR A 725 -21.17 15.08 12.13
CA TYR A 725 -22.02 15.93 11.27
C TYR A 725 -23.31 16.34 11.99
N ARG A 726 -23.91 15.43 12.76
CA ARG A 726 -25.07 15.74 13.60
C ARG A 726 -24.72 16.76 14.69
N ALA A 727 -23.58 16.57 15.37
CA ALA A 727 -23.09 17.50 16.38
C ALA A 727 -22.80 18.88 15.79
N THR A 728 -22.13 18.95 14.64
CA THR A 728 -21.89 20.19 13.90
C THR A 728 -23.21 20.90 13.56
N ALA A 729 -24.16 20.17 12.97
CA ALA A 729 -25.47 20.74 12.66
C ALA A 729 -26.20 21.25 13.91
N LYS A 730 -26.09 20.52 15.02
CA LYS A 730 -26.71 20.94 16.27
C LYS A 730 -26.11 22.24 16.84
N VAL A 731 -24.81 22.43 16.70
CA VAL A 731 -24.15 23.70 17.04
C VAL A 731 -24.62 24.83 16.14
N LEU A 732 -24.74 24.58 14.82
CA LEU A 732 -25.10 25.56 13.82
C LEU A 732 -26.61 25.85 13.72
N GLU A 733 -27.46 25.03 14.34
CA GLU A 733 -28.92 25.18 14.30
C GLU A 733 -29.40 26.56 14.77
N GLY A 734 -30.11 27.25 13.90
CA GLY A 734 -30.65 28.60 14.18
C GLY A 734 -29.64 29.73 14.09
N ALA A 735 -28.37 29.47 13.76
CA ALA A 735 -27.36 30.52 13.67
C ALA A 735 -27.43 31.36 12.35
N GLY A 736 -28.08 30.84 11.30
CA GLY A 736 -28.00 31.42 9.97
C GLY A 736 -26.62 31.26 9.36
N GLU A 737 -26.28 32.12 8.39
CA GLU A 737 -24.98 32.06 7.71
C GLU A 737 -23.80 32.28 8.68
N VAL A 738 -22.81 31.35 8.63
CA VAL A 738 -21.63 31.40 9.51
C VAL A 738 -20.58 32.41 9.00
N LYS A 739 -19.68 32.80 9.89
CA LYS A 739 -18.65 33.82 9.60
C LYS A 739 -17.50 33.32 8.75
N THR A 740 -17.34 32.00 8.63
CA THR A 740 -16.24 31.38 7.89
C THR A 740 -16.75 30.72 6.61
N ARG A 741 -15.85 30.45 5.68
CA ARG A 741 -16.16 29.53 4.58
C ARG A 741 -16.18 28.10 5.14
N LEU A 742 -17.35 27.50 5.16
CA LEU A 742 -17.55 26.16 5.75
C LEU A 742 -17.63 25.09 4.64
N TRP A 743 -16.78 24.06 4.73
CA TRP A 743 -16.75 22.92 3.84
C TRP A 743 -17.23 21.67 4.59
N ILE A 744 -18.13 20.92 3.98
CA ILE A 744 -18.68 19.67 4.54
C ILE A 744 -18.48 18.54 3.51
N ALA A 745 -17.73 17.51 3.88
CA ALA A 745 -17.51 16.33 3.06
C ALA A 745 -17.78 15.06 3.89
N PRO A 746 -18.93 14.39 3.74
CA PRO A 746 -19.25 13.20 4.51
C PRO A 746 -18.31 12.03 4.17
N PRO A 747 -18.05 11.08 5.09
CA PRO A 747 -17.13 10.01 4.86
C PRO A 747 -17.68 8.97 3.85
N THR A 748 -18.99 8.71 3.87
CA THR A 748 -19.62 7.76 2.94
C THR A 748 -20.96 8.26 2.43
N ARG A 749 -21.40 7.66 1.34
CA ARG A 749 -22.78 7.85 0.80
C ARG A 749 -23.85 7.39 1.79
N MET A 750 -23.55 6.41 2.63
CA MET A 750 -24.47 5.95 3.68
C MET A 750 -24.72 7.06 4.71
N ASP A 751 -23.64 7.71 5.17
CA ASP A 751 -23.72 8.86 6.10
C ASP A 751 -24.46 10.03 5.44
N GLU A 752 -24.11 10.35 4.19
CA GLU A 752 -24.76 11.42 3.44
C GLU A 752 -26.27 11.20 3.31
N HIS A 753 -26.68 9.98 2.95
CA HIS A 753 -28.08 9.63 2.81
C HIS A 753 -28.85 9.82 4.13
N GLN A 754 -28.33 9.24 5.22
CA GLN A 754 -28.98 9.33 6.52
C GLN A 754 -29.04 10.79 7.02
N LEU A 755 -27.99 11.58 6.84
CA LEU A 755 -27.97 12.98 7.21
C LEU A 755 -29.01 13.82 6.42
N LYS A 756 -29.25 13.48 5.15
CA LYS A 756 -30.29 14.12 4.34
C LYS A 756 -31.69 13.76 4.84
N GLU A 757 -31.94 12.49 5.16
CA GLU A 757 -33.21 12.01 5.73
C GLU A 757 -33.53 12.69 7.07
N GLU A 758 -32.50 12.91 7.87
CA GLU A 758 -32.63 13.61 9.18
C GLU A 758 -32.75 15.14 9.07
N GLY A 759 -32.67 15.71 7.85
CA GLY A 759 -32.75 17.15 7.63
C GLY A 759 -31.47 17.94 7.99
N VAL A 760 -30.37 17.24 8.31
CA VAL A 760 -29.09 17.87 8.69
C VAL A 760 -28.52 18.75 7.57
N TYR A 761 -28.70 18.33 6.30
CA TYR A 761 -28.29 19.11 5.14
C TYR A 761 -29.03 20.45 4.99
N SER A 762 -30.24 20.56 5.50
CA SER A 762 -30.97 21.83 5.54
C SER A 762 -30.31 22.83 6.49
N VAL A 763 -29.78 22.37 7.62
CA VAL A 763 -29.00 23.19 8.56
C VAL A 763 -27.70 23.65 7.92
N PHE A 764 -26.97 22.75 7.22
CA PHE A 764 -25.74 23.11 6.49
C PHE A 764 -26.01 24.12 5.38
N GLY A 765 -27.11 24.00 4.64
CA GLY A 765 -27.51 24.97 3.63
C GLY A 765 -27.82 26.34 4.24
N ALA A 766 -28.57 26.40 5.35
CA ALA A 766 -28.86 27.64 6.08
C ALA A 766 -27.59 28.31 6.64
N ALA A 767 -26.57 27.49 7.00
CA ALA A 767 -25.27 27.99 7.45
C ALA A 767 -24.36 28.50 6.32
N GLY A 768 -24.79 28.36 5.05
CA GLY A 768 -23.97 28.72 3.88
C GLY A 768 -22.84 27.76 3.60
N ALA A 769 -22.95 26.50 4.08
CA ALA A 769 -21.91 25.49 3.89
C ALA A 769 -21.84 25.00 2.43
N ARG A 770 -20.64 24.80 1.96
CA ARG A 770 -20.35 24.07 0.72
C ARG A 770 -20.27 22.58 1.04
N THR A 771 -21.24 21.83 0.53
CA THR A 771 -21.28 20.39 0.66
C THR A 771 -20.58 19.72 -0.51
N GLU A 772 -19.68 18.79 -0.21
CA GLU A 772 -18.89 18.04 -1.18
C GLU A 772 -19.41 16.60 -1.29
N MET A 773 -19.04 15.93 -2.41
CA MET A 773 -19.25 14.50 -2.58
C MET A 773 -18.56 13.70 -1.47
N PRO A 774 -19.13 12.59 -0.99
CA PRO A 774 -18.46 11.69 -0.06
C PRO A 774 -17.06 11.27 -0.52
N GLY A 775 -16.07 11.46 0.35
CA GLY A 775 -14.67 11.16 0.04
C GLY A 775 -13.67 12.03 0.80
N CYS A 776 -12.42 12.01 0.39
CA CYS A 776 -11.34 12.70 1.09
C CYS A 776 -11.31 14.23 0.85
N SER A 777 -11.74 14.70 -0.32
CA SER A 777 -11.86 16.13 -0.64
C SER A 777 -10.62 16.96 -0.22
N LEU A 778 -10.80 18.03 0.58
CA LEU A 778 -9.70 18.90 1.05
C LEU A 778 -8.66 18.17 1.89
N CYS A 779 -9.01 17.10 2.58
CA CYS A 779 -8.04 16.33 3.39
C CYS A 779 -6.87 15.81 2.55
N MET A 780 -7.11 15.42 1.30
CA MET A 780 -6.07 14.98 0.36
C MET A 780 -5.26 16.16 -0.21
N GLY A 781 -5.88 17.33 -0.39
CA GLY A 781 -5.22 18.55 -0.85
C GLY A 781 -4.81 18.59 -2.32
N ASN A 782 -5.28 17.64 -3.15
CA ASN A 782 -4.92 17.57 -4.57
C ASN A 782 -6.04 18.03 -5.53
N GLN A 783 -7.27 18.10 -5.08
CA GLN A 783 -8.43 18.43 -5.91
C GLN A 783 -9.13 19.71 -5.45
N ALA A 784 -9.55 19.78 -4.19
CA ALA A 784 -10.09 20.98 -3.56
C ALA A 784 -9.01 21.62 -2.67
N ARG A 785 -8.96 22.96 -2.62
CA ARG A 785 -7.98 23.69 -1.82
C ARG A 785 -8.64 24.89 -1.16
N VAL A 786 -8.18 25.24 0.03
CA VAL A 786 -8.51 26.51 0.68
C VAL A 786 -7.77 27.67 0.03
N ALA A 787 -8.20 28.89 0.30
CA ALA A 787 -7.52 30.09 -0.20
C ALA A 787 -6.09 30.20 0.37
N ASP A 788 -5.19 30.79 -0.42
CA ASP A 788 -3.78 30.97 -0.04
C ASP A 788 -3.65 31.82 1.22
N GLY A 789 -2.76 31.41 2.13
CA GLY A 789 -2.45 32.17 3.35
C GLY A 789 -3.52 32.19 4.41
N THR A 790 -4.64 31.48 4.25
CA THR A 790 -5.74 31.46 5.24
C THR A 790 -5.43 30.61 6.46
N THR A 791 -6.05 30.96 7.59
CA THR A 791 -6.11 30.09 8.76
C THR A 791 -7.35 29.20 8.67
N VAL A 792 -7.15 27.91 8.80
CA VAL A 792 -8.17 26.87 8.65
C VAL A 792 -8.30 26.09 9.95
N PHE A 793 -9.52 25.80 10.38
CA PHE A 793 -9.80 24.80 11.40
C PHE A 793 -10.36 23.55 10.74
N SER A 794 -9.78 22.38 11.00
CA SER A 794 -10.07 21.18 10.23
C SER A 794 -10.21 19.93 11.10
N THR A 795 -11.08 19.03 10.69
CA THR A 795 -11.17 17.66 11.22
C THR A 795 -10.31 16.66 10.43
N SER A 796 -9.49 17.13 9.48
CA SER A 796 -8.60 16.25 8.72
C SER A 796 -7.52 15.61 9.60
N THR A 797 -6.76 14.68 9.03
CA THR A 797 -5.72 13.92 9.73
C THR A 797 -4.38 14.66 9.76
N ARG A 798 -4.09 15.48 8.74
CA ARG A 798 -2.79 16.12 8.49
C ARG A 798 -2.91 17.61 8.25
N ASN A 799 -1.94 18.36 8.76
CA ASN A 799 -1.85 19.81 8.59
C ASN A 799 -0.45 20.28 8.14
N PHE A 800 0.28 19.41 7.40
CA PHE A 800 1.60 19.80 6.88
C PHE A 800 1.54 21.04 5.98
N ASN A 801 2.66 21.76 5.88
CA ASN A 801 2.79 22.95 5.07
C ASN A 801 2.26 22.75 3.64
N ASN A 802 1.46 23.71 3.15
CA ASN A 802 0.91 23.73 1.80
C ASN A 802 -0.06 22.59 1.44
N ARG A 803 -0.40 21.69 2.37
CA ARG A 803 -1.25 20.53 2.08
C ARG A 803 -2.67 20.94 1.64
N MET A 804 -3.36 21.77 2.41
CA MET A 804 -4.73 22.20 2.11
C MET A 804 -4.79 23.46 1.24
N GLY A 805 -3.74 24.28 1.23
CA GLY A 805 -3.61 25.51 0.48
C GLY A 805 -2.20 26.10 0.62
N LYS A 806 -1.75 26.90 -0.32
CA LYS A 806 -0.42 27.52 -0.29
C LYS A 806 -0.33 28.52 0.87
N GLY A 807 0.61 28.30 1.78
CA GLY A 807 0.80 29.14 2.96
C GLY A 807 -0.35 29.06 3.98
N ALA A 808 -1.29 28.13 3.84
CA ALA A 808 -2.39 27.96 4.77
C ALA A 808 -1.88 27.48 6.15
N ARG A 809 -2.44 28.07 7.21
CA ARG A 809 -2.20 27.70 8.61
C ARG A 809 -3.35 26.82 9.07
N VAL A 810 -3.12 25.52 9.25
CA VAL A 810 -4.19 24.55 9.53
C VAL A 810 -4.11 24.05 10.95
N TYR A 811 -5.17 24.28 11.74
CA TYR A 811 -5.42 23.65 13.03
C TYR A 811 -6.20 22.34 12.83
N LEU A 812 -5.88 21.33 13.63
CA LEU A 812 -6.64 20.06 13.66
C LEU A 812 -7.33 19.92 15.02
N GLY A 813 -8.64 19.64 15.00
CA GLY A 813 -9.41 19.47 16.23
C GLY A 813 -10.74 18.74 15.99
N SER A 814 -11.59 18.74 17.01
CA SER A 814 -12.90 18.08 16.98
C SER A 814 -13.88 18.78 16.04
N ALA A 815 -14.90 18.03 15.61
CA ALA A 815 -16.00 18.57 14.80
C ALA A 815 -16.83 19.62 15.58
N GLU A 816 -17.04 19.39 16.86
CA GLU A 816 -17.73 20.30 17.76
C GLU A 816 -16.99 21.63 17.85
N LEU A 817 -15.68 21.59 18.08
CA LEU A 817 -14.84 22.79 18.11
C LEU A 817 -14.78 23.49 16.76
N ALA A 818 -14.70 22.73 15.66
CA ALA A 818 -14.75 23.27 14.29
C ALA A 818 -16.06 24.04 14.04
N ALA A 819 -17.19 23.50 14.48
CA ALA A 819 -18.49 24.16 14.37
C ALA A 819 -18.54 25.48 15.15
N VAL A 820 -17.98 25.52 16.36
CA VAL A 820 -17.88 26.74 17.15
C VAL A 820 -16.96 27.76 16.49
N CYS A 821 -15.84 27.34 15.93
CA CYS A 821 -14.96 28.21 15.14
C CYS A 821 -15.68 28.80 13.92
N ALA A 822 -16.52 28.00 13.24
CA ALA A 822 -17.31 28.50 12.10
C ALA A 822 -18.28 29.60 12.51
N LEU A 823 -18.97 29.43 13.65
CA LEU A 823 -19.86 30.45 14.21
C LEU A 823 -19.15 31.75 14.56
N LEU A 824 -18.00 31.66 15.21
CA LEU A 824 -17.31 32.81 15.78
C LEU A 824 -16.36 33.50 14.81
N GLY A 825 -15.86 32.79 13.78
CA GLY A 825 -14.79 33.26 12.89
C GLY A 825 -13.42 33.28 13.56
N ARG A 826 -13.29 32.62 14.70
CA ARG A 826 -12.06 32.48 15.49
C ARG A 826 -12.12 31.23 16.36
N ILE A 827 -11.00 30.84 16.91
CA ILE A 827 -10.94 29.82 17.96
C ILE A 827 -11.58 30.38 19.25
N PRO A 828 -12.55 29.67 19.86
CA PRO A 828 -13.21 30.15 21.09
C PRO A 828 -12.25 30.16 22.29
N THR A 829 -12.62 30.87 23.35
CA THR A 829 -12.09 30.63 24.69
C THR A 829 -12.65 29.30 25.23
N VAL A 830 -11.97 28.73 26.21
CA VAL A 830 -12.43 27.47 26.84
C VAL A 830 -13.86 27.60 27.38
N GLN A 831 -14.18 28.71 28.05
CA GLN A 831 -15.49 28.93 28.60
C GLN A 831 -16.58 29.06 27.53
N GLU A 832 -16.34 29.83 26.48
CA GLU A 832 -17.28 29.94 25.34
C GLU A 832 -17.57 28.57 24.71
N TYR A 833 -16.54 27.75 24.53
CA TYR A 833 -16.69 26.41 23.97
C TYR A 833 -17.51 25.51 24.88
N LEU A 834 -17.15 25.44 26.17
CA LEU A 834 -17.82 24.57 27.11
C LEU A 834 -19.30 24.99 27.32
N ASP A 835 -19.60 26.30 27.33
CA ASP A 835 -20.98 26.79 27.43
C ASP A 835 -21.83 26.36 26.22
N ILE A 836 -21.29 26.46 25.01
CA ILE A 836 -21.98 26.02 23.77
C ILE A 836 -22.24 24.53 23.80
N VAL A 837 -21.23 23.73 24.14
CA VAL A 837 -21.33 22.26 24.18
C VAL A 837 -22.30 21.80 25.27
N ALA A 838 -22.26 22.41 26.48
CA ALA A 838 -23.17 22.08 27.56
C ALA A 838 -24.64 22.34 27.19
N ASN A 839 -24.90 23.39 26.41
CA ASN A 839 -26.27 23.75 26.05
C ASN A 839 -26.75 23.04 24.75
N LYS A 840 -25.90 22.84 23.77
CA LYS A 840 -26.31 22.35 22.45
C LYS A 840 -25.98 20.88 22.18
N ILE A 841 -24.99 20.30 22.84
CA ILE A 841 -24.53 18.91 22.57
C ILE A 841 -24.95 17.96 23.70
N HIS A 842 -24.57 18.24 24.94
CA HIS A 842 -24.80 17.32 26.05
C HIS A 842 -26.24 16.83 26.21
N PRO A 843 -27.28 17.69 26.09
CA PRO A 843 -28.66 17.25 26.23
C PRO A 843 -29.13 16.28 25.15
N PHE A 844 -28.43 16.22 24.02
CA PHE A 844 -28.78 15.45 22.83
C PHE A 844 -27.75 14.38 22.49
N ALA A 845 -26.71 14.18 23.30
CA ALA A 845 -25.54 13.34 23.01
C ALA A 845 -25.91 11.90 22.56
N GLU A 846 -26.88 11.29 23.25
CA GLU A 846 -27.36 9.94 22.94
C GLU A 846 -27.91 9.83 21.51
N ASN A 847 -28.64 10.84 21.03
CA ASN A 847 -29.16 10.85 19.67
C ASN A 847 -28.11 11.28 18.63
N LEU A 848 -27.24 12.23 18.96
CA LEU A 848 -26.22 12.75 18.04
C LEU A 848 -25.19 11.68 17.72
N TYR A 849 -24.72 10.95 18.73
CA TYR A 849 -23.68 9.94 18.59
C TYR A 849 -24.23 8.52 18.40
N ARG A 850 -25.47 8.38 17.97
CA ARG A 850 -26.05 7.13 17.52
C ARG A 850 -25.54 6.82 16.11
N TYR A 851 -24.78 5.75 15.98
CA TYR A 851 -24.17 5.38 14.70
C TYR A 851 -25.15 4.64 13.77
N LEU A 852 -24.72 4.34 12.52
CA LEU A 852 -25.50 3.60 11.54
C LEU A 852 -25.53 2.11 11.92
N ASN A 853 -26.58 1.70 12.62
CA ASN A 853 -26.89 0.31 12.93
C ASN A 853 -27.91 -0.19 11.93
N PHE A 854 -27.46 -0.75 10.83
CA PHE A 854 -28.32 -1.12 9.68
C PHE A 854 -29.35 -2.17 10.04
N ASP A 855 -29.07 -3.09 10.94
CA ASP A 855 -30.01 -4.09 11.48
C ASP A 855 -31.15 -3.49 12.31
N GLN A 856 -31.04 -2.21 12.74
CA GLN A 856 -32.02 -1.47 13.50
C GLN A 856 -32.83 -0.46 12.65
N ILE A 857 -32.49 -0.30 11.36
CA ILE A 857 -33.21 0.58 10.46
C ILE A 857 -34.41 -0.20 9.91
N ALA A 858 -35.62 0.28 10.17
CA ALA A 858 -36.86 -0.38 9.73
C ALA A 858 -36.90 -0.52 8.20
N GLY A 859 -37.16 -1.73 7.71
CA GLY A 859 -37.27 -2.03 6.30
C GLY A 859 -35.93 -2.20 5.55
N PHE A 860 -34.77 -1.96 6.20
CA PHE A 860 -33.46 -2.02 5.55
C PHE A 860 -33.13 -3.43 5.03
N GLU A 861 -33.42 -4.48 5.81
CA GLU A 861 -33.24 -5.88 5.37
C GLU A 861 -34.28 -6.31 4.34
N ASP A 862 -35.51 -5.80 4.47
CA ASP A 862 -36.63 -6.17 3.56
C ASP A 862 -36.47 -5.57 2.16
N GLU A 863 -35.72 -4.52 1.99
CA GLU A 863 -35.37 -3.96 0.68
C GLU A 863 -34.39 -4.85 -0.11
N GLY A 864 -33.83 -5.87 0.54
CA GLY A 864 -32.92 -6.83 -0.02
C GLY A 864 -33.60 -8.14 -0.41
N ARG A 865 -33.26 -8.69 -1.57
CA ARG A 865 -33.63 -10.06 -1.94
C ARG A 865 -33.00 -11.05 -0.96
N VAL A 866 -33.83 -11.85 -0.29
CA VAL A 866 -33.35 -12.97 0.54
C VAL A 866 -32.74 -14.03 -0.37
N ILE A 867 -31.44 -14.24 -0.28
CA ILE A 867 -30.74 -15.30 -1.00
C ILE A 867 -31.01 -16.60 -0.25
N SER A 868 -31.57 -17.60 -0.91
CA SER A 868 -31.83 -18.90 -0.31
C SER A 868 -30.52 -19.63 0.06
N LYS A 869 -30.61 -20.57 1.01
CA LYS A 869 -29.43 -21.40 1.36
C LYS A 869 -28.90 -22.21 0.19
N GLU A 870 -29.79 -22.58 -0.75
CA GLU A 870 -29.43 -23.26 -1.97
C GLU A 870 -28.67 -22.37 -2.95
N GLU A 871 -29.13 -21.10 -3.11
CA GLU A 871 -28.36 -20.09 -3.88
C GLU A 871 -27.02 -19.78 -3.21
N GLN A 872 -26.93 -19.71 -1.87
CA GLN A 872 -25.68 -19.56 -1.15
C GLN A 872 -24.70 -20.70 -1.43
N ALA A 873 -25.19 -21.97 -1.42
CA ALA A 873 -24.36 -23.14 -1.71
C ALA A 873 -23.83 -23.18 -3.15
N LEU A 874 -24.51 -22.57 -4.10
CA LEU A 874 -24.09 -22.46 -5.50
C LEU A 874 -23.07 -21.32 -5.73
N LEU A 875 -22.97 -20.37 -4.80
CA LEU A 875 -22.10 -19.21 -4.89
C LEU A 875 -20.79 -19.35 -4.07
N ILE A 876 -20.73 -20.28 -3.15
CA ILE A 876 -19.56 -20.67 -2.37
C ILE A 876 -18.79 -21.78 -3.10
#